data_ca009d3ae5f9f278d2d9d0ac132c86fe
#
_entry.id   ca009d3ae5f9f278d2d9d0ac132c86fe
#
_cell.length_a   1.000
_cell.length_b   1.000
_cell.length_c   1.000
_cell.angle_alpha   90.00
_cell.angle_beta   90.00
_cell.angle_gamma   90.00
#
_symmetry.space_group_name_H-M   'P 1'
#
loop_
_entity.id
_entity.type
_entity.pdbx_description
1 polymer ?
#
loop_
_entity_poly.entity_id
_entity_poly.type
_entity_poly.pdbx_seq_one_letter_code
_entity_poly.pdbx_strand_id
1 'polypeptide(L)'
;MAKSRKKRKKKSGLNLSVIIMFILSILFLILIYTNSGYIGEHLSPILGGIMGWIKYIIPIGMFLITIHMVSKDKEYLVSKLVQYAILLMCITSTITIFQISKNNLNLNDEFTEIVSQAYELGEKNIGGGAIGAIVAVPLAKLLGKLGAVILSIGVAVILTIFIFGIQPAEILDLIIKRINESKKQKIEYEYDEDEEKEEKTIKKLKRSKNEEKQKNVSIDEDQITINFNNNKKGLKKYDHSNDNIDIPLSFEEKNNLKLKTEDEKDNIIEENLFKTVEEKKEDKTKQEMVFEHLPLEEEDENYEFPPIDILTQGEERTLKGGKKAIADNAAKLQKTLYSFGVSAKVENVSIGPAITRYELKPAEGVRVSKIANLADDIALNLAATSIRIEAPIPGKQAVGIEVPNKENEIVHLREILESTKFQDSSSKLAFALGKDVAGEEVVTDIAKMPHVLIAGSTGSGKSVCINTLVTSILYKAKPNEVKLVMIDPKVVELSVYNGIPHLLIPVVTDPKKAAGALAWAVQEMVNRYSLFAQKGVRDIKGYNEAIEKEEGTGKLPQIVIIIDELADLMMVAAKDVEDAICRLAQMARAAGMHLVIATQRPSVDVITGIIKANIPSRIAFAVSSQVDSRTILDMVGAEKLLGKGDMLFYPTGASKPTRVQGAFVSDKEVEKLVEFLKKDGVVSYNEDILESIEKANSTDKEIDEQNNDDDSDPFLPEAIETVIETGQASTSFIQRRFKVGYARAGRIIDQMEARGIISGYEGSKPRQVLMSKERWAELKMAPSTADDKNEEE
;
A
#
# COMPACT_ATOMS: atom_id res chain seq x y z
N MET A 1 3.56 -44.91 -33.21
CA MET A 1 4.86 -44.79 -32.54
C MET A 1 5.43 -43.39 -32.86
N ALA A 2 5.19 -42.40 -32.00
CA ALA A 2 5.72 -41.04 -32.14
C ALA A 2 6.68 -40.79 -30.97
N LYS A 3 7.96 -40.57 -31.29
CA LYS A 3 9.05 -40.32 -30.33
C LYS A 3 8.95 -38.89 -29.77
N SER A 4 8.61 -38.78 -28.50
CA SER A 4 8.72 -37.58 -27.68
C SER A 4 10.18 -37.07 -27.63
N ARG A 5 10.46 -35.91 -28.22
CA ARG A 5 11.74 -35.19 -28.04
C ARG A 5 11.73 -34.48 -26.70
N LYS A 6 12.39 -35.02 -25.68
CA LYS A 6 12.75 -34.34 -24.44
C LYS A 6 13.64 -33.12 -24.75
N LYS A 7 13.13 -31.89 -24.54
CA LYS A 7 13.93 -30.67 -24.47
C LYS A 7 14.91 -30.79 -23.31
N ARG A 8 16.21 -30.95 -23.60
CA ARG A 8 17.29 -30.84 -22.62
C ARG A 8 17.31 -29.41 -22.08
N LYS A 9 17.01 -29.22 -20.77
CA LYS A 9 17.31 -28.00 -20.03
C LYS A 9 18.80 -27.75 -20.11
N LYS A 10 19.24 -26.66 -20.75
CA LYS A 10 20.61 -26.15 -20.70
C LYS A 10 20.93 -25.87 -19.21
N LYS A 11 21.78 -26.66 -18.58
CA LYS A 11 22.42 -26.32 -17.30
C LYS A 11 23.23 -25.04 -17.58
N SER A 12 22.96 -23.96 -16.86
CA SER A 12 23.81 -22.78 -16.82
C SER A 12 25.11 -23.18 -16.10
N GLY A 13 26.11 -23.61 -16.84
CA GLY A 13 27.47 -23.76 -16.34
C GLY A 13 27.98 -22.39 -15.93
N LEU A 14 28.56 -22.26 -14.74
CA LEU A 14 29.33 -21.07 -14.34
C LEU A 14 30.32 -20.76 -15.48
N ASN A 15 30.20 -19.57 -16.08
CA ASN A 15 31.10 -19.21 -17.18
C ASN A 15 32.54 -19.12 -16.64
N LEU A 16 33.50 -19.74 -17.33
CA LEU A 16 34.93 -19.75 -16.97
C LEU A 16 35.44 -18.32 -16.66
N SER A 17 34.96 -17.31 -17.39
CA SER A 17 35.29 -15.90 -17.17
C SER A 17 34.90 -15.39 -15.79
N VAL A 18 33.78 -15.85 -15.21
CA VAL A 18 33.33 -15.46 -13.86
C VAL A 18 34.26 -16.04 -12.80
N ILE A 19 34.66 -17.30 -12.97
CA ILE A 19 35.60 -17.96 -12.05
C ILE A 19 36.95 -17.27 -12.08
N ILE A 20 37.45 -16.95 -13.27
CA ILE A 20 38.74 -16.25 -13.48
C ILE A 20 38.70 -14.88 -12.80
N MET A 21 37.62 -14.07 -13.01
CA MET A 21 37.47 -12.76 -12.39
C MET A 21 37.38 -12.82 -10.88
N PHE A 22 36.71 -13.84 -10.34
CA PHE A 22 36.62 -14.06 -8.90
C PHE A 22 38.01 -14.37 -8.30
N ILE A 23 38.77 -15.27 -8.91
CA ILE A 23 40.13 -15.60 -8.48
C ILE A 23 41.06 -14.39 -8.57
N LEU A 24 40.96 -13.62 -9.66
CA LEU A 24 41.73 -12.39 -9.84
C LEU A 24 41.39 -11.35 -8.79
N SER A 25 40.11 -11.19 -8.39
CA SER A 25 39.73 -10.24 -7.36
C SER A 25 40.34 -10.57 -6.00
N ILE A 26 40.36 -11.84 -5.63
CA ILE A 26 41.03 -12.32 -4.40
C ILE A 26 42.54 -12.13 -4.48
N LEU A 27 43.15 -12.48 -5.62
CA LEU A 27 44.60 -12.31 -5.84
C LEU A 27 45.00 -10.83 -5.71
N PHE A 28 44.27 -9.92 -6.38
CA PHE A 28 44.52 -8.49 -6.28
C PHE A 28 44.29 -7.95 -4.85
N LEU A 29 43.32 -8.50 -4.12
CA LEU A 29 43.08 -8.14 -2.72
C LEU A 29 44.32 -8.47 -1.88
N ILE A 30 44.85 -9.69 -2.00
CA ILE A 30 46.04 -10.11 -1.27
C ILE A 30 47.26 -9.25 -1.68
N LEU A 31 47.53 -9.09 -2.97
CA LEU A 31 48.68 -8.34 -3.49
C LEU A 31 48.71 -6.88 -3.05
N ILE A 32 47.52 -6.20 -3.06
CA ILE A 32 47.44 -4.77 -2.75
C ILE A 32 47.41 -4.50 -1.25
N TYR A 33 46.72 -5.34 -0.44
CA TYR A 33 46.59 -5.09 1.01
C TYR A 33 47.76 -5.60 1.83
N THR A 34 48.38 -6.67 1.40
CA THR A 34 49.52 -7.27 2.15
C THR A 34 50.89 -6.92 1.60
N ASN A 35 50.94 -6.32 0.39
CA ASN A 35 52.20 -6.10 -0.37
C ASN A 35 53.05 -7.36 -0.46
N SER A 36 52.47 -8.56 -0.48
CA SER A 36 53.17 -9.82 -0.36
C SER A 36 53.77 -10.28 -1.69
N GLY A 37 54.99 -10.81 -1.61
CA GLY A 37 55.71 -11.34 -2.77
C GLY A 37 56.25 -10.30 -3.72
N TYR A 38 57.16 -10.69 -4.62
CA TYR A 38 57.83 -9.80 -5.60
C TYR A 38 56.82 -8.98 -6.41
N ILE A 39 55.69 -9.58 -6.80
CA ILE A 39 54.66 -8.89 -7.59
C ILE A 39 53.95 -7.86 -6.73
N GLY A 40 53.57 -8.12 -5.47
CA GLY A 40 52.89 -7.22 -4.58
C GLY A 40 53.72 -5.98 -4.21
N GLU A 41 55.01 -6.21 -3.93
CA GLU A 41 55.97 -5.13 -3.63
C GLU A 41 56.11 -4.09 -4.75
N HIS A 42 56.01 -4.51 -6.03
CA HIS A 42 56.15 -3.63 -7.18
C HIS A 42 54.80 -3.11 -7.69
N LEU A 43 53.79 -3.96 -7.71
CA LEU A 43 52.47 -3.61 -8.24
C LEU A 43 51.71 -2.59 -7.36
N SER A 44 51.77 -2.75 -6.06
CA SER A 44 51.06 -1.88 -5.11
C SER A 44 51.52 -0.41 -5.13
N PRO A 45 52.82 -0.06 -5.16
CA PRO A 45 53.30 1.31 -5.37
C PRO A 45 52.89 1.88 -6.72
N ILE A 46 53.05 1.11 -7.82
CA ILE A 46 52.69 1.56 -9.18
C ILE A 46 51.21 1.92 -9.23
N LEU A 47 50.33 1.06 -8.73
CA LEU A 47 48.89 1.33 -8.66
C LEU A 47 48.58 2.51 -7.73
N GLY A 48 49.34 2.66 -6.63
CA GLY A 48 49.28 3.82 -5.77
C GLY A 48 49.64 5.11 -6.48
N GLY A 49 50.74 5.12 -7.23
CA GLY A 49 51.16 6.26 -8.06
C GLY A 49 50.08 6.66 -9.09
N ILE A 50 49.44 5.65 -9.72
CA ILE A 50 48.41 5.91 -10.72
C ILE A 50 47.09 6.39 -10.11
N MET A 51 46.56 5.73 -9.05
CA MET A 51 45.22 5.94 -8.52
C MET A 51 45.18 6.39 -7.04
N GLY A 52 46.32 6.55 -6.41
CA GLY A 52 46.43 6.93 -5.02
C GLY A 52 45.87 5.88 -4.06
N TRP A 53 45.29 6.36 -2.99
CA TRP A 53 44.64 5.53 -1.95
C TRP A 53 43.49 4.66 -2.51
N ILE A 54 42.89 5.05 -3.66
CA ILE A 54 41.77 4.30 -4.27
C ILE A 54 42.18 2.93 -4.80
N LYS A 55 43.49 2.63 -4.93
CA LYS A 55 43.97 1.27 -5.28
C LYS A 55 43.33 0.18 -4.41
N TYR A 56 43.02 0.46 -3.16
CA TYR A 56 42.37 -0.47 -2.21
C TYR A 56 40.91 -0.78 -2.57
N ILE A 57 40.25 0.05 -3.37
CA ILE A 57 38.87 -0.17 -3.81
C ILE A 57 38.81 -1.08 -5.05
N ILE A 58 39.92 -1.20 -5.82
CA ILE A 58 39.96 -1.99 -7.05
C ILE A 58 39.52 -3.45 -6.85
N PRO A 59 40.07 -4.21 -5.86
CA PRO A 59 39.66 -5.59 -5.65
C PRO A 59 38.19 -5.74 -5.30
N ILE A 60 37.65 -4.81 -4.53
CA ILE A 60 36.23 -4.75 -4.14
C ILE A 60 35.37 -4.50 -5.38
N GLY A 61 35.79 -3.56 -6.24
CA GLY A 61 35.13 -3.29 -7.52
C GLY A 61 35.13 -4.51 -8.45
N MET A 62 36.25 -5.22 -8.56
CA MET A 62 36.35 -6.45 -9.34
C MET A 62 35.42 -7.55 -8.80
N PHE A 63 35.27 -7.64 -7.48
CA PHE A 63 34.35 -8.58 -6.84
C PHE A 63 32.88 -8.24 -7.15
N LEU A 64 32.49 -6.96 -7.07
CA LEU A 64 31.16 -6.49 -7.44
C LEU A 64 30.85 -6.73 -8.93
N ILE A 65 31.83 -6.52 -9.82
CA ILE A 65 31.70 -6.83 -11.24
C ILE A 65 31.48 -8.35 -11.44
N THR A 66 32.17 -9.18 -10.67
CA THR A 66 32.00 -10.64 -10.72
C THR A 66 30.58 -11.06 -10.33
N ILE A 67 30.01 -10.46 -9.28
CA ILE A 67 28.61 -10.67 -8.87
C ILE A 67 27.66 -10.26 -10.00
N HIS A 68 27.92 -9.12 -10.63
CA HIS A 68 27.09 -8.62 -11.75
C HIS A 68 27.18 -9.52 -12.99
N MET A 69 28.34 -10.15 -13.26
CA MET A 69 28.50 -11.12 -14.36
C MET A 69 27.72 -12.43 -14.14
N VAL A 70 27.33 -12.75 -12.90
CA VAL A 70 26.49 -13.90 -12.55
C VAL A 70 25.01 -13.58 -12.75
N SER A 71 24.62 -12.31 -12.62
CA SER A 71 23.24 -11.86 -12.82
C SER A 71 22.83 -11.98 -14.30
N LYS A 72 21.51 -12.11 -14.57
CA LYS A 72 21.01 -12.37 -15.92
C LYS A 72 21.15 -11.19 -16.90
N ASP A 73 21.43 -9.98 -16.43
CA ASP A 73 21.47 -8.76 -17.22
C ASP A 73 22.83 -8.50 -17.86
N LYS A 74 23.19 -9.33 -18.84
CA LYS A 74 24.48 -9.22 -19.55
C LYS A 74 24.58 -8.03 -20.53
N GLU A 75 23.46 -7.49 -21.01
CA GLU A 75 23.43 -6.46 -22.04
C GLU A 75 23.96 -5.10 -21.58
N TYR A 76 23.97 -4.83 -20.28
CA TYR A 76 24.42 -3.54 -19.71
C TYR A 76 25.80 -3.57 -19.05
N LEU A 77 26.54 -4.68 -19.13
CA LEU A 77 27.82 -4.85 -18.42
C LEU A 77 28.83 -3.78 -18.81
N VAL A 78 29.00 -3.52 -20.13
CA VAL A 78 29.97 -2.53 -20.64
C VAL A 78 29.58 -1.11 -20.20
N SER A 79 28.30 -0.77 -20.25
CA SER A 79 27.80 0.54 -19.80
C SER A 79 28.08 0.75 -18.30
N LYS A 80 27.85 -0.25 -17.48
CA LYS A 80 28.12 -0.17 -16.02
C LYS A 80 29.60 -0.10 -15.72
N LEU A 81 30.45 -0.82 -16.46
CA LEU A 81 31.92 -0.72 -16.33
C LEU A 81 32.43 0.69 -16.61
N VAL A 82 31.90 1.35 -17.65
CA VAL A 82 32.24 2.73 -17.97
C VAL A 82 31.78 3.66 -16.86
N GLN A 83 30.58 3.48 -16.31
CA GLN A 83 30.05 4.27 -15.19
C GLN A 83 30.92 4.13 -13.93
N TYR A 84 31.34 2.90 -13.58
CA TYR A 84 32.28 2.68 -12.47
C TYR A 84 33.65 3.35 -12.70
N ALA A 85 34.18 3.29 -13.93
CA ALA A 85 35.45 3.94 -14.26
C ALA A 85 35.37 5.47 -14.09
N ILE A 86 34.28 6.08 -14.60
CA ILE A 86 34.08 7.53 -14.46
C ILE A 86 33.88 7.90 -12.98
N LEU A 87 33.14 7.10 -12.21
CA LEU A 87 32.96 7.30 -10.76
C LEU A 87 34.31 7.31 -10.03
N LEU A 88 35.17 6.33 -10.31
CA LEU A 88 36.52 6.27 -9.75
C LEU A 88 37.36 7.50 -10.14
N MET A 89 37.28 7.95 -11.40
CA MET A 89 37.94 9.18 -11.84
C MET A 89 37.44 10.43 -11.09
N CYS A 90 36.15 10.55 -10.81
CA CYS A 90 35.61 11.65 -10.04
C CYS A 90 36.10 11.63 -8.57
N ILE A 91 36.16 10.45 -7.96
CA ILE A 91 36.65 10.29 -6.59
C ILE A 91 38.15 10.61 -6.50
N THR A 92 38.99 10.09 -7.42
CA THR A 92 40.42 10.42 -7.46
C THR A 92 40.65 11.90 -7.69
N SER A 93 39.89 12.53 -8.60
CA SER A 93 39.94 13.97 -8.86
C SER A 93 39.61 14.78 -7.60
N THR A 94 38.53 14.43 -6.88
CA THR A 94 38.14 15.13 -5.65
C THR A 94 39.24 15.09 -4.58
N ILE A 95 39.86 13.88 -4.39
CA ILE A 95 40.98 13.71 -3.45
C ILE A 95 42.18 14.58 -3.86
N THR A 96 42.51 14.66 -5.16
CA THR A 96 43.62 15.47 -5.66
C THR A 96 43.33 16.96 -5.51
N ILE A 97 42.11 17.43 -5.74
CA ILE A 97 41.76 18.85 -5.51
C ILE A 97 41.92 19.18 -4.02
N PHE A 98 41.63 18.24 -3.11
CA PHE A 98 41.86 18.44 -1.70
C PHE A 98 43.35 18.55 -1.33
N GLN A 99 44.24 17.82 -2.04
CA GLN A 99 45.68 17.94 -1.88
C GLN A 99 46.17 19.30 -2.43
N ILE A 100 45.64 19.77 -3.54
CA ILE A 100 45.88 21.12 -4.04
C ILE A 100 45.44 22.22 -3.04
N SER A 101 44.32 21.99 -2.35
CA SER A 101 43.85 22.91 -1.31
C SER A 101 44.70 22.92 -0.07
N LYS A 102 45.40 21.82 0.29
CA LYS A 102 46.35 21.73 1.37
C LYS A 102 47.76 22.17 1.01
N ASN A 103 47.98 22.76 -0.16
CA ASN A 103 49.27 23.20 -0.70
C ASN A 103 50.32 22.07 -0.87
N ASN A 104 49.89 20.84 -0.95
CA ASN A 104 50.77 19.69 -1.24
C ASN A 104 51.08 19.59 -2.77
N LEU A 105 50.27 20.24 -3.59
CA LEU A 105 50.43 20.36 -5.05
C LEU A 105 50.22 21.86 -5.43
N ASN A 106 51.16 22.43 -6.17
CA ASN A 106 51.08 23.85 -6.56
C ASN A 106 50.48 23.97 -7.99
N LEU A 107 49.33 24.61 -8.13
CA LEU A 107 48.65 24.83 -9.41
C LEU A 107 49.43 25.69 -10.42
N ASN A 108 50.44 26.43 -9.97
CA ASN A 108 51.23 27.30 -10.83
C ASN A 108 52.37 26.56 -11.55
N ASP A 109 52.66 25.32 -11.13
CA ASP A 109 53.72 24.52 -11.77
C ASP A 109 53.21 23.99 -13.14
N GLU A 110 54.13 23.44 -13.95
CA GLU A 110 53.76 22.82 -15.23
C GLU A 110 52.89 21.61 -15.02
N PHE A 111 51.94 21.39 -15.95
CA PHE A 111 50.95 20.31 -15.82
C PHE A 111 51.63 18.94 -15.64
N THR A 112 52.72 18.68 -16.41
CA THR A 112 53.48 17.44 -16.32
C THR A 112 54.14 17.26 -14.97
N GLU A 113 54.63 18.31 -14.39
CA GLU A 113 55.30 18.35 -13.09
C GLU A 113 54.24 18.06 -11.96
N ILE A 114 53.09 18.70 -12.01
CA ILE A 114 52.00 18.46 -11.04
C ILE A 114 51.53 16.99 -11.10
N VAL A 115 51.44 16.39 -12.32
CA VAL A 115 51.05 14.96 -12.48
C VAL A 115 52.15 14.03 -11.92
N SER A 116 53.46 14.39 -12.11
CA SER A 116 54.55 13.61 -11.54
C SER A 116 54.59 13.69 -10.01
N GLN A 117 54.39 14.88 -9.44
CA GLN A 117 54.26 15.07 -7.97
C GLN A 117 53.06 14.33 -7.41
N ALA A 118 51.94 14.32 -8.10
CA ALA A 118 50.76 13.56 -7.72
C ALA A 118 51.00 12.05 -7.79
N TYR A 119 51.81 11.58 -8.73
CA TYR A 119 52.18 10.18 -8.79
C TYR A 119 53.06 9.79 -7.59
N GLU A 120 54.07 10.57 -7.23
CA GLU A 120 54.96 10.32 -6.06
C GLU A 120 54.16 10.33 -4.75
N LEU A 121 53.21 11.26 -4.60
CA LEU A 121 52.31 11.27 -3.45
C LEU A 121 51.43 10.03 -3.39
N GLY A 122 50.96 9.61 -4.57
CA GLY A 122 50.15 8.39 -4.73
C GLY A 122 50.90 7.11 -4.35
N GLU A 123 52.17 6.97 -4.69
CA GLU A 123 53.04 5.86 -4.24
C GLU A 123 53.10 5.76 -2.74
N LYS A 124 53.13 6.90 -2.03
CA LYS A 124 53.10 7.02 -0.58
C LYS A 124 51.71 6.84 0.03
N ASN A 125 50.71 6.45 -0.78
CA ASN A 125 49.28 6.36 -0.42
C ASN A 125 48.67 7.70 0.04
N ILE A 126 49.15 8.83 -0.49
CA ILE A 126 48.68 10.15 -0.17
C ILE A 126 48.12 10.78 -1.45
N GLY A 127 46.82 11.06 -1.51
CA GLY A 127 46.21 11.68 -2.66
C GLY A 127 45.48 10.76 -3.64
N GLY A 128 45.08 11.34 -4.79
CA GLY A 128 44.33 10.61 -5.85
C GLY A 128 45.19 10.07 -6.98
N GLY A 129 46.53 10.18 -6.89
CA GLY A 129 47.46 9.72 -7.92
C GLY A 129 47.42 10.56 -9.20
N ALA A 130 48.16 10.05 -10.23
CA ALA A 130 48.28 10.70 -11.54
C ALA A 130 46.94 10.86 -12.27
N ILE A 131 46.05 9.84 -12.23
CA ILE A 131 44.70 9.91 -12.83
C ILE A 131 43.88 11.05 -12.18
N GLY A 132 43.96 11.17 -10.86
CA GLY A 132 43.30 12.25 -10.17
C GLY A 132 43.79 13.62 -10.61
N ALA A 133 45.12 13.79 -10.78
CA ALA A 133 45.71 15.04 -11.22
C ALA A 133 45.37 15.39 -12.70
N ILE A 134 45.31 14.42 -13.58
CA ILE A 134 44.95 14.63 -15.01
C ILE A 134 43.55 15.26 -15.10
N VAL A 135 42.63 14.90 -14.26
CA VAL A 135 41.26 15.44 -14.24
C VAL A 135 41.14 16.68 -13.35
N ALA A 136 41.74 16.64 -12.17
CA ALA A 136 41.63 17.72 -11.16
C ALA A 136 42.28 19.03 -11.58
N VAL A 137 43.49 18.97 -12.18
CA VAL A 137 44.25 20.18 -12.48
C VAL A 137 43.57 21.05 -13.54
N PRO A 138 43.11 20.54 -14.70
CA PRO A 138 42.35 21.33 -15.65
C PRO A 138 41.08 21.91 -15.06
N LEU A 139 40.32 21.07 -14.30
CA LEU A 139 39.10 21.49 -13.64
C LEU A 139 39.35 22.61 -12.61
N ALA A 140 40.43 22.49 -11.81
CA ALA A 140 40.77 23.49 -10.81
C ALA A 140 41.29 24.81 -11.43
N LYS A 141 42.00 24.72 -12.57
CA LYS A 141 42.42 25.90 -13.34
C LYS A 141 41.24 26.61 -14.02
N LEU A 142 40.21 25.87 -14.46
CA LEU A 142 39.05 26.43 -15.16
C LEU A 142 37.98 26.98 -14.20
N LEU A 143 37.63 26.23 -13.16
CA LEU A 143 36.50 26.53 -12.26
C LEU A 143 36.93 27.01 -10.86
N GLY A 144 38.24 27.11 -10.61
CA GLY A 144 38.76 27.30 -9.28
C GLY A 144 38.63 26.04 -8.40
N LYS A 145 39.35 26.08 -7.26
CA LYS A 145 39.38 24.91 -6.34
C LYS A 145 37.97 24.48 -5.87
N LEU A 146 37.14 25.45 -5.50
CA LEU A 146 35.83 25.22 -4.94
C LEU A 146 34.86 24.70 -6.03
N GLY A 147 34.82 25.29 -7.20
CA GLY A 147 33.99 24.89 -8.32
C GLY A 147 34.33 23.49 -8.82
N ALA A 148 35.62 23.16 -8.86
CA ALA A 148 36.08 21.82 -9.25
C ALA A 148 35.64 20.73 -8.25
N VAL A 149 35.63 20.97 -6.94
CA VAL A 149 35.14 20.09 -5.90
C VAL A 149 33.64 19.85 -6.08
N ILE A 150 32.86 20.90 -6.22
CA ILE A 150 31.38 20.82 -6.34
C ILE A 150 31.02 20.01 -7.59
N LEU A 151 31.67 20.26 -8.72
CA LEU A 151 31.42 19.54 -9.97
C LEU A 151 31.80 18.07 -9.86
N SER A 152 32.98 17.74 -9.32
CA SER A 152 33.44 16.35 -9.18
C SER A 152 32.54 15.55 -8.24
N ILE A 153 32.13 16.13 -7.11
CA ILE A 153 31.19 15.49 -6.15
C ILE A 153 29.81 15.36 -6.78
N GLY A 154 29.32 16.40 -7.46
CA GLY A 154 28.00 16.36 -8.11
C GLY A 154 27.90 15.24 -9.14
N VAL A 155 28.90 15.11 -10.00
CA VAL A 155 28.96 14.01 -11.00
C VAL A 155 29.07 12.65 -10.32
N ALA A 156 29.88 12.53 -9.26
CA ALA A 156 30.00 11.27 -8.51
C ALA A 156 28.66 10.86 -7.86
N VAL A 157 27.91 11.79 -7.29
CA VAL A 157 26.57 11.52 -6.70
C VAL A 157 25.58 11.09 -7.79
N ILE A 158 25.51 11.78 -8.92
CA ILE A 158 24.65 11.43 -10.04
C ILE A 158 24.98 10.02 -10.53
N LEU A 159 26.26 9.70 -10.75
CA LEU A 159 26.68 8.36 -11.20
C LEU A 159 26.33 7.28 -10.16
N THR A 160 26.48 7.57 -8.89
CA THR A 160 26.10 6.63 -7.81
C THR A 160 24.61 6.32 -7.85
N ILE A 161 23.76 7.34 -8.00
CA ILE A 161 22.30 7.17 -8.15
C ILE A 161 21.98 6.28 -9.37
N PHE A 162 22.61 6.53 -10.52
CA PHE A 162 22.40 5.72 -11.72
C PHE A 162 22.90 4.27 -11.61
N ILE A 163 24.05 4.06 -10.96
CA ILE A 163 24.65 2.71 -10.78
C ILE A 163 23.79 1.83 -9.89
N PHE A 164 23.29 2.41 -8.78
CA PHE A 164 22.50 1.67 -7.78
C PHE A 164 20.98 1.71 -8.04
N GLY A 165 20.52 2.46 -9.05
CA GLY A 165 19.09 2.58 -9.38
C GLY A 165 18.26 3.23 -8.28
N ILE A 166 18.87 4.06 -7.43
CA ILE A 166 18.21 4.72 -6.30
C ILE A 166 17.37 5.88 -6.84
N GLN A 167 16.11 5.99 -6.42
CA GLN A 167 15.29 7.15 -6.78
C GLN A 167 15.76 8.40 -6.00
N PRO A 168 15.96 9.55 -6.66
CA PRO A 168 16.41 10.79 -5.98
C PRO A 168 15.49 11.22 -4.84
N ALA A 169 14.18 10.91 -4.93
CA ALA A 169 13.19 11.18 -3.90
C ALA A 169 13.49 10.43 -2.59
N GLU A 170 13.93 9.18 -2.66
CA GLU A 170 14.27 8.38 -1.48
C GLU A 170 15.47 8.94 -0.72
N ILE A 171 16.46 9.48 -1.44
CA ILE A 171 17.62 10.13 -0.81
C ILE A 171 17.19 11.42 -0.12
N LEU A 172 16.30 12.19 -0.75
CA LEU A 172 15.79 13.43 -0.17
C LEU A 172 15.02 13.16 1.12
N ASP A 173 14.17 12.14 1.11
CA ASP A 173 13.41 11.72 2.29
C ASP A 173 14.32 11.22 3.43
N LEU A 174 15.37 10.47 3.11
CA LEU A 174 16.38 10.03 4.09
C LEU A 174 17.14 11.22 4.69
N ILE A 175 17.50 12.22 3.87
CA ILE A 175 18.19 13.43 4.33
C ILE A 175 17.25 14.25 5.22
N ILE A 176 16.00 14.47 4.80
CA ILE A 176 14.99 15.21 5.57
C ILE A 176 14.72 14.52 6.91
N LYS A 177 14.60 13.20 6.89
CA LYS A 177 14.40 12.38 8.10
C LYS A 177 15.58 12.51 9.06
N ARG A 178 16.80 12.46 8.55
CA ARG A 178 18.02 12.58 9.37
C ARG A 178 18.23 14.00 9.90
N ILE A 179 17.87 15.03 9.12
CA ILE A 179 17.89 16.44 9.59
C ILE A 179 16.85 16.62 10.70
N ASN A 180 15.66 16.04 10.56
CA ASN A 180 14.61 16.11 11.58
C ASN A 180 14.98 15.31 12.83
N GLU A 181 15.65 14.17 12.70
CA GLU A 181 16.19 13.39 13.83
C GLU A 181 17.32 14.16 14.54
N SER A 182 18.23 14.78 13.78
CA SER A 182 19.30 15.60 14.37
C SER A 182 18.76 16.87 15.05
N LYS A 183 17.69 17.48 14.52
CA LYS A 183 17.01 18.60 15.19
C LYS A 183 16.32 18.11 16.47
N LYS A 184 15.73 16.92 16.45
CA LYS A 184 15.10 16.32 17.63
C LYS A 184 16.12 15.99 18.72
N GLN A 185 17.27 15.44 18.34
CA GLN A 185 18.38 15.19 19.27
C GLN A 185 18.97 16.50 19.84
N LYS A 186 19.13 17.54 19.02
CA LYS A 186 19.63 18.84 19.50
C LYS A 186 18.69 19.51 20.51
N ILE A 187 17.39 19.38 20.28
CA ILE A 187 16.36 19.85 21.20
C ILE A 187 16.39 19.01 22.49
N GLU A 188 16.64 17.69 22.41
CA GLU A 188 16.74 16.79 23.53
C GLU A 188 18.02 17.07 24.37
N TYR A 189 19.15 17.38 23.75
CA TYR A 189 20.40 17.78 24.45
C TYR A 189 20.28 19.17 25.12
N GLU A 190 19.58 20.12 24.53
CA GLU A 190 19.35 21.45 25.11
C GLU A 190 18.40 21.37 26.34
N TYR A 191 17.44 20.44 26.33
CA TYR A 191 16.55 20.14 27.47
C TYR A 191 17.28 19.39 28.60
N ASP A 192 18.23 18.52 28.28
CA ASP A 192 18.99 17.75 29.30
C ASP A 192 19.97 18.63 30.06
N GLU A 193 20.60 19.65 29.44
CA GLU A 193 21.48 20.62 30.13
C GLU A 193 20.72 21.53 31.10
N ASP A 194 19.47 21.88 30.79
CA ASP A 194 18.65 22.70 31.69
C ASP A 194 18.05 21.87 32.83
N GLU A 195 17.71 20.59 32.59
CA GLU A 195 17.30 19.66 33.66
C GLU A 195 18.47 19.36 34.65
N GLU A 196 19.70 19.22 34.16
CA GLU A 196 20.85 19.01 35.04
C GLU A 196 21.15 20.20 35.96
N LYS A 197 20.88 21.44 35.46
CA LYS A 197 21.00 22.67 36.27
C LYS A 197 19.92 22.78 37.32
N GLU A 198 18.67 22.39 36.99
CA GLU A 198 17.54 22.35 37.95
C GLU A 198 17.70 21.21 38.98
N GLU A 199 18.16 20.00 38.59
CA GLU A 199 18.41 18.89 39.51
C GLU A 199 19.50 19.20 40.55
N LYS A 200 20.57 19.93 40.13
CA LYS A 200 21.64 20.37 41.06
C LYS A 200 21.09 21.36 42.08
N THR A 201 20.13 22.19 41.72
CA THR A 201 19.48 23.16 42.63
C THR A 201 18.49 22.46 43.56
N ILE A 202 17.73 21.45 43.06
CA ILE A 202 16.77 20.68 43.87
C ILE A 202 17.48 19.70 44.81
N LYS A 203 18.62 19.13 44.42
CA LYS A 203 19.44 18.26 45.30
C LYS A 203 20.00 19.01 46.48
N LYS A 204 20.30 20.34 46.32
CA LYS A 204 20.71 21.20 47.47
C LYS A 204 19.54 21.47 48.42
N LEU A 205 18.29 21.52 47.97
CA LEU A 205 17.10 21.73 48.77
C LEU A 205 16.56 20.45 49.44
N LYS A 206 16.84 19.28 48.84
CA LYS A 206 16.35 17.97 49.39
C LYS A 206 17.27 17.34 50.46
N ARG A 207 18.50 17.84 50.65
CA ARG A 207 19.39 17.36 51.77
C ARG A 207 18.96 17.81 53.16
N SER A 208 17.93 18.68 53.24
CA SER A 208 17.43 19.13 54.58
C SER A 208 16.05 18.54 54.97
N LYS A 209 15.48 17.59 54.22
CA LYS A 209 14.14 17.03 54.46
C LYS A 209 13.99 15.50 54.33
N ASN A 210 15.05 14.76 54.42
CA ASN A 210 14.98 13.28 54.34
C ASN A 210 15.24 12.60 55.68
N GLU A 211 14.43 12.93 56.63
CA GLU A 211 14.09 12.07 57.79
C GLU A 211 12.63 12.30 58.13
N GLU A 212 11.73 11.59 57.45
CA GLU A 212 10.42 11.13 57.97
C GLU A 212 9.55 10.53 56.88
N LYS A 213 9.07 9.28 57.17
CA LYS A 213 7.87 8.63 56.60
C LYS A 213 8.06 7.73 55.40
N GLN A 214 8.55 6.53 55.64
CA GLN A 214 7.91 5.35 55.02
C GLN A 214 6.46 5.25 55.58
N LYS A 215 5.46 5.71 54.83
CA LYS A 215 4.07 5.33 55.03
C LYS A 215 3.63 4.35 53.96
N ASN A 216 3.20 3.19 54.42
CA ASN A 216 2.47 2.21 53.61
C ASN A 216 1.33 2.89 52.88
N VAL A 217 1.32 2.81 51.56
CA VAL A 217 0.22 3.23 50.70
C VAL A 217 -0.82 2.11 50.76
N SER A 218 -1.77 2.20 51.67
CA SER A 218 -3.02 1.44 51.61
C SER A 218 -3.91 2.10 50.59
N ILE A 219 -4.32 1.36 49.57
CA ILE A 219 -5.30 1.82 48.58
C ILE A 219 -6.67 1.55 49.16
N ASP A 220 -7.46 2.60 49.38
CA ASP A 220 -8.87 2.50 49.69
C ASP A 220 -9.63 1.91 48.52
N GLU A 221 -10.16 0.72 48.65
CA GLU A 221 -10.95 0.00 47.64
C GLU A 221 -12.22 0.80 47.24
N ASP A 222 -12.70 1.74 48.05
CA ASP A 222 -13.89 2.56 47.81
C ASP A 222 -13.67 3.73 46.83
N GLN A 223 -12.45 3.99 46.34
CA GLN A 223 -12.13 5.12 45.44
C GLN A 223 -11.94 4.72 43.96
N ILE A 224 -12.10 3.45 43.63
CA ILE A 224 -12.01 2.99 42.24
C ILE A 224 -13.40 2.73 41.70
N THR A 225 -13.85 3.53 40.74
CA THR A 225 -15.09 3.29 40.02
C THR A 225 -14.90 2.18 39.01
N ILE A 226 -15.47 1.00 39.26
CA ILE A 226 -15.44 -0.15 38.37
C ILE A 226 -16.77 -0.21 37.63
N ASN A 227 -16.78 0.13 36.35
CA ASN A 227 -17.96 0.03 35.50
C ASN A 227 -18.07 -1.40 34.93
N PHE A 228 -19.12 -2.11 35.42
CA PHE A 228 -19.55 -3.38 34.87
C PHE A 228 -20.76 -3.13 33.98
N ASN A 229 -20.69 -3.41 32.72
CA ASN A 229 -21.85 -3.38 31.84
C ASN A 229 -22.75 -4.60 32.07
N ASN A 230 -23.59 -4.50 33.09
CA ASN A 230 -24.69 -5.44 33.29
C ASN A 230 -25.95 -4.86 32.64
N ASN A 231 -26.17 -5.14 31.38
CA ASN A 231 -27.47 -4.91 30.74
C ASN A 231 -28.50 -5.88 31.31
N LYS A 232 -29.11 -5.53 32.44
CA LYS A 232 -30.41 -6.08 32.84
C LYS A 232 -31.48 -5.01 32.77
N LYS A 233 -32.42 -5.20 31.80
CA LYS A 233 -33.69 -4.51 31.72
C LYS A 233 -34.34 -4.39 33.11
N GLY A 234 -34.55 -3.15 33.54
CA GLY A 234 -35.32 -2.84 34.70
C GLY A 234 -35.74 -1.38 34.64
N LEU A 235 -36.84 -1.11 33.91
CA LEU A 235 -37.55 0.16 33.92
C LEU A 235 -37.90 0.55 35.35
N LYS A 236 -37.24 1.55 35.91
CA LYS A 236 -37.80 2.38 36.93
C LYS A 236 -37.76 3.82 36.46
N LYS A 237 -38.96 4.34 36.21
CA LYS A 237 -39.24 5.77 36.07
C LYS A 237 -38.72 6.48 37.31
N TYR A 238 -37.84 7.46 37.14
CA TYR A 238 -37.60 8.51 38.10
C TYR A 238 -38.22 9.80 37.59
N ASP A 239 -39.06 10.34 38.45
CA ASP A 239 -39.82 11.57 38.28
C ASP A 239 -38.90 12.79 38.31
N HIS A 240 -39.10 13.71 37.36
CA HIS A 240 -38.45 15.01 37.37
C HIS A 240 -39.20 15.94 38.36
N SER A 241 -38.53 16.38 39.39
CA SER A 241 -38.87 17.62 40.04
C SER A 241 -37.65 18.44 40.39
N ASN A 242 -37.56 19.54 39.68
CA ASN A 242 -36.92 20.81 40.04
C ASN A 242 -35.58 20.82 40.79
N ASP A 243 -34.54 21.30 40.08
CA ASP A 243 -33.82 22.46 40.64
C ASP A 243 -33.14 23.23 39.52
N ASN A 244 -33.58 24.46 39.34
CA ASN A 244 -33.00 25.48 38.50
C ASN A 244 -31.65 25.92 39.07
N ILE A 245 -30.61 25.86 38.27
CA ILE A 245 -29.41 26.67 38.49
C ILE A 245 -29.17 27.49 37.22
N ASP A 246 -29.47 28.78 37.33
CA ASP A 246 -29.14 29.83 36.38
C ASP A 246 -27.62 29.96 36.17
N ILE A 247 -27.18 29.86 34.95
CA ILE A 247 -25.84 30.33 34.56
C ILE A 247 -26.03 31.50 33.57
N PRO A 248 -25.48 32.70 33.84
CA PRO A 248 -25.72 33.86 33.04
C PRO A 248 -25.06 33.81 31.68
N LEU A 249 -25.85 34.08 30.65
CA LEU A 249 -25.43 34.50 29.31
C LEU A 249 -24.88 35.94 29.40
N SER A 250 -23.61 36.13 29.05
CA SER A 250 -23.16 37.36 28.41
C SER A 250 -21.79 37.18 27.78
N PHE A 251 -21.76 37.21 26.46
CA PHE A 251 -20.79 37.96 25.66
C PHE A 251 -21.20 37.95 24.19
N GLU A 252 -22.06 38.88 23.84
CA GLU A 252 -22.10 39.42 22.49
C GLU A 252 -20.95 40.43 22.37
N GLU A 253 -20.12 40.34 21.35
CA GLU A 253 -19.78 41.45 20.50
C GLU A 253 -18.82 41.03 19.38
N LYS A 254 -19.37 41.20 18.16
CA LYS A 254 -18.73 41.70 16.95
C LYS A 254 -17.36 41.16 16.51
N ASN A 255 -17.39 40.37 15.44
CA ASN A 255 -16.60 40.77 14.27
C ASN A 255 -17.17 40.16 12.98
N ASN A 256 -17.79 41.02 12.19
CA ASN A 256 -18.10 40.79 10.79
C ASN A 256 -16.79 40.60 10.01
N LEU A 257 -16.46 39.37 9.66
CA LEU A 257 -15.56 39.10 8.55
C LEU A 257 -16.28 38.10 7.64
N LYS A 258 -16.59 38.58 6.44
CA LYS A 258 -17.19 37.83 5.35
C LYS A 258 -16.28 36.62 5.03
N LEU A 259 -16.66 35.45 5.49
CA LEU A 259 -16.25 34.19 4.92
C LEU A 259 -17.08 34.01 3.64
N LYS A 260 -16.44 34.18 2.49
CA LYS A 260 -16.94 33.65 1.22
C LYS A 260 -16.85 32.13 1.34
N THR A 261 -17.96 31.51 1.23
CA THR A 261 -18.12 30.05 1.25
C THR A 261 -17.44 29.45 0.04
N GLU A 262 -16.72 28.33 0.27
CA GLU A 262 -16.01 27.54 -0.75
C GLU A 262 -16.94 26.77 -1.71
N ASP A 263 -18.23 27.00 -1.65
CA ASP A 263 -19.25 26.34 -2.49
C ASP A 263 -19.21 26.74 -3.97
N GLU A 264 -18.47 27.79 -4.34
CA GLU A 264 -18.33 28.20 -5.76
C GLU A 264 -17.22 27.48 -6.52
N LYS A 265 -16.33 26.75 -5.85
CA LYS A 265 -15.27 26.02 -6.54
C LYS A 265 -15.68 24.62 -7.00
N ASP A 266 -16.58 23.98 -6.27
CA ASP A 266 -17.06 22.64 -6.65
C ASP A 266 -17.99 22.67 -7.85
N ASN A 267 -18.78 23.74 -8.01
CA ASN A 267 -19.64 23.92 -9.19
C ASN A 267 -18.87 24.19 -10.49
N ILE A 268 -17.65 24.76 -10.42
CA ILE A 268 -16.82 25.02 -11.61
C ILE A 268 -16.10 23.74 -12.08
N ILE A 269 -15.85 22.81 -11.17
CA ILE A 269 -15.21 21.52 -11.52
C ILE A 269 -16.23 20.59 -12.17
N GLU A 270 -17.49 20.57 -11.69
CA GLU A 270 -18.57 19.79 -12.30
C GLU A 270 -18.94 20.30 -13.69
N GLU A 271 -19.03 21.61 -13.89
CA GLU A 271 -19.36 22.18 -15.22
C GLU A 271 -18.28 21.97 -16.27
N ASN A 272 -17.00 21.92 -15.85
CA ASN A 272 -15.90 21.62 -16.78
C ASN A 272 -15.77 20.13 -17.10
N LEU A 273 -16.22 19.24 -16.22
CA LEU A 273 -16.24 17.80 -16.48
C LEU A 273 -17.31 17.42 -17.53
N PHE A 274 -18.46 18.07 -17.49
CA PHE A 274 -19.54 17.87 -18.49
C PHE A 274 -19.18 18.48 -19.85
N LYS A 275 -18.51 19.64 -19.90
CA LYS A 275 -18.05 20.23 -21.15
C LYS A 275 -16.94 19.47 -21.86
N THR A 276 -16.11 18.74 -21.13
CA THR A 276 -15.03 17.92 -21.72
C THR A 276 -15.55 16.62 -22.35
N VAL A 277 -16.77 16.21 -22.02
CA VAL A 277 -17.42 15.03 -22.63
C VAL A 277 -18.15 15.38 -23.94
N GLU A 278 -18.63 16.64 -24.11
CA GLU A 278 -19.30 17.06 -25.35
C GLU A 278 -18.36 17.47 -26.48
N GLU A 279 -17.14 17.94 -26.21
CA GLU A 279 -16.18 18.36 -27.26
C GLU A 279 -15.34 17.22 -27.86
N LYS A 280 -15.52 15.97 -27.43
CA LYS A 280 -14.88 14.78 -28.03
C LYS A 280 -15.80 13.90 -28.87
N LYS A 281 -16.92 14.44 -29.36
CA LYS A 281 -17.82 13.73 -30.28
C LYS A 281 -17.46 13.97 -31.75
N GLU A 282 -16.20 13.94 -32.13
CA GLU A 282 -15.84 13.71 -33.54
C GLU A 282 -14.53 12.90 -33.57
N ASP A 283 -14.67 11.71 -34.04
CA ASP A 283 -13.73 10.69 -34.56
C ASP A 283 -13.46 9.50 -33.63
N LYS A 284 -14.02 8.43 -34.10
CA LYS A 284 -13.73 7.01 -34.07
C LYS A 284 -14.83 6.15 -33.47
N THR A 285 -15.51 5.48 -34.39
CA THR A 285 -16.27 4.24 -34.21
C THR A 285 -15.50 3.27 -33.27
N LYS A 286 -15.67 3.46 -31.95
CA LYS A 286 -15.67 2.36 -31.02
C LYS A 286 -17.13 1.96 -30.91
N GLN A 287 -17.45 0.73 -31.28
CA GLN A 287 -18.70 0.11 -30.92
C GLN A 287 -18.85 0.30 -29.41
N GLU A 288 -19.69 1.26 -28.98
CA GLU A 288 -20.19 1.30 -27.62
C GLU A 288 -20.98 0.00 -27.46
N MET A 289 -20.43 -0.95 -26.72
CA MET A 289 -21.19 -2.10 -26.26
C MET A 289 -22.31 -1.54 -25.38
N VAL A 290 -23.51 -1.51 -25.92
CA VAL A 290 -24.73 -1.21 -25.17
C VAL A 290 -24.97 -2.43 -24.29
N PHE A 291 -24.55 -2.35 -23.03
CA PHE A 291 -24.93 -3.34 -22.04
C PHE A 291 -26.41 -3.11 -21.72
N GLU A 292 -27.23 -4.12 -21.93
CA GLU A 292 -28.59 -4.13 -21.45
C GLU A 292 -28.59 -3.92 -19.92
N HIS A 293 -29.56 -3.16 -19.42
CA HIS A 293 -29.70 -2.91 -18.00
C HIS A 293 -29.88 -4.23 -17.25
N LEU A 294 -29.37 -4.28 -15.99
CA LEU A 294 -29.71 -5.37 -15.08
C LEU A 294 -31.21 -5.62 -15.14
N PRO A 295 -31.66 -6.83 -15.52
CA PRO A 295 -33.07 -7.15 -15.49
C PRO A 295 -33.56 -6.94 -14.05
N LEU A 296 -34.55 -6.11 -13.93
CA LEU A 296 -35.16 -5.75 -12.65
C LEU A 296 -36.02 -6.96 -12.26
N GLU A 297 -35.51 -7.72 -11.33
CA GLU A 297 -36.24 -8.85 -10.75
C GLU A 297 -37.51 -8.32 -10.09
N GLU A 298 -38.65 -8.96 -10.37
CA GLU A 298 -39.93 -8.72 -9.69
C GLU A 298 -39.73 -8.85 -8.18
N GLU A 299 -40.49 -8.10 -7.37
CA GLU A 299 -40.41 -8.18 -5.91
C GLU A 299 -40.59 -9.65 -5.49
N ASP A 300 -39.57 -10.20 -4.85
CA ASP A 300 -39.61 -11.56 -4.31
C ASP A 300 -40.49 -11.52 -3.03
N GLU A 301 -41.82 -11.59 -3.24
CA GLU A 301 -42.79 -11.56 -2.16
C GLU A 301 -42.62 -12.73 -1.17
N ASN A 302 -41.95 -13.81 -1.61
CA ASN A 302 -41.79 -15.07 -0.86
C ASN A 302 -40.44 -15.18 -0.13
N TYR A 303 -39.55 -14.13 -0.16
CA TYR A 303 -38.25 -14.23 0.51
C TYR A 303 -38.40 -14.24 2.03
N GLU A 304 -37.96 -15.31 2.66
CA GLU A 304 -37.92 -15.48 4.10
C GLU A 304 -36.53 -15.16 4.66
N PHE A 305 -36.48 -14.27 5.67
CA PHE A 305 -35.22 -14.00 6.36
C PHE A 305 -34.79 -15.23 7.17
N PRO A 306 -33.47 -15.50 7.25
CA PRO A 306 -32.98 -16.63 8.01
C PRO A 306 -33.31 -16.46 9.50
N PRO A 307 -33.77 -17.58 10.17
CA PRO A 307 -34.07 -17.52 11.59
C PRO A 307 -32.78 -17.32 12.40
N ILE A 308 -32.88 -16.48 13.45
CA ILE A 308 -31.74 -16.13 14.29
C ILE A 308 -31.16 -17.34 15.05
N ASP A 309 -31.96 -18.39 15.22
CA ASP A 309 -31.58 -19.62 15.92
C ASP A 309 -30.54 -20.47 15.17
N ILE A 310 -30.25 -20.15 13.90
CA ILE A 310 -29.10 -20.71 13.17
C ILE A 310 -27.78 -20.32 13.87
N LEU A 311 -27.75 -19.14 14.48
CA LEU A 311 -26.59 -18.60 15.16
C LEU A 311 -26.58 -18.99 16.64
N THR A 312 -25.39 -19.32 17.13
CA THR A 312 -25.18 -19.74 18.51
C THR A 312 -25.40 -18.57 19.48
N GLN A 313 -26.17 -18.82 20.53
CA GLN A 313 -26.33 -17.84 21.61
C GLN A 313 -25.11 -17.90 22.55
N GLY A 314 -24.55 -16.72 22.88
CA GLY A 314 -23.47 -16.63 23.85
C GLY A 314 -23.92 -16.95 25.28
N GLU A 315 -23.03 -17.53 26.07
CA GLU A 315 -23.29 -17.75 27.50
C GLU A 315 -23.08 -16.46 28.30
N GLU A 316 -24.02 -16.17 29.23
CA GLU A 316 -23.86 -15.03 30.14
C GLU A 316 -22.64 -15.25 31.07
N ARG A 317 -21.72 -14.29 31.09
CA ARG A 317 -20.52 -14.32 31.92
C ARG A 317 -20.88 -14.16 33.39
N THR A 318 -20.62 -15.15 34.23
CA THR A 318 -20.64 -15.02 35.68
C THR A 318 -19.25 -14.58 36.17
N LEU A 319 -19.04 -13.29 36.44
CA LEU A 319 -17.81 -12.71 37.01
C LEU A 319 -17.53 -13.17 38.44
N LYS A 320 -17.47 -14.51 38.68
CA LYS A 320 -17.09 -15.05 39.99
C LYS A 320 -15.57 -14.91 40.15
N GLY A 321 -15.11 -13.97 40.98
CA GLY A 321 -13.70 -13.79 41.35
C GLY A 321 -12.94 -12.65 40.60
N GLY A 322 -13.51 -12.03 39.55
CA GLY A 322 -12.81 -11.04 38.73
C GLY A 322 -12.50 -9.71 39.43
N LYS A 323 -13.35 -9.23 40.31
CA LYS A 323 -13.19 -7.89 40.93
C LYS A 323 -11.90 -7.75 41.73
N LYS A 324 -11.55 -8.76 42.54
CA LYS A 324 -10.31 -8.73 43.34
C LYS A 324 -9.05 -8.76 42.44
N ALA A 325 -9.03 -9.60 41.42
CA ALA A 325 -7.89 -9.66 40.48
C ALA A 325 -7.72 -8.34 39.71
N ILE A 326 -8.80 -7.65 39.38
CA ILE A 326 -8.76 -6.35 38.71
C ILE A 326 -8.20 -5.27 39.64
N ALA A 327 -8.64 -5.25 40.89
CA ALA A 327 -8.12 -4.32 41.93
C ALA A 327 -6.63 -4.60 42.20
N ASP A 328 -6.22 -5.86 42.32
CA ASP A 328 -4.82 -6.25 42.52
C ASP A 328 -3.95 -5.81 41.29
N ASN A 329 -4.46 -5.95 40.08
CA ASN A 329 -3.75 -5.48 38.87
C ASN A 329 -3.66 -3.94 38.83
N ALA A 330 -4.71 -3.22 39.25
CA ALA A 330 -4.69 -1.76 39.34
C ALA A 330 -3.65 -1.28 40.35
N ALA A 331 -3.61 -1.92 41.54
CA ALA A 331 -2.62 -1.62 42.56
C ALA A 331 -1.18 -1.93 42.06
N LYS A 332 -0.99 -3.05 41.39
CA LYS A 332 0.29 -3.45 40.83
C LYS A 332 0.77 -2.48 39.75
N LEU A 333 -0.16 -2.04 38.85
CA LEU A 333 0.09 -1.06 37.83
C LEU A 333 0.54 0.30 38.41
N GLN A 334 -0.17 0.82 39.42
CA GLN A 334 0.22 2.06 40.10
C GLN A 334 1.60 1.94 40.76
N LYS A 335 1.87 0.80 41.44
CA LYS A 335 3.16 0.54 42.05
C LYS A 335 4.28 0.47 41.04
N THR A 336 4.05 -0.18 39.90
CA THR A 336 5.02 -0.26 38.79
C THR A 336 5.35 1.13 38.28
N LEU A 337 4.35 1.95 37.91
CA LEU A 337 4.56 3.31 37.47
C LEU A 337 5.32 4.17 38.47
N TYR A 338 4.96 4.04 39.77
CA TYR A 338 5.64 4.76 40.83
C TYR A 338 7.12 4.37 40.96
N SER A 339 7.47 3.09 40.78
CA SER A 339 8.87 2.62 40.82
C SER A 339 9.72 3.21 39.68
N PHE A 340 9.09 3.53 38.54
CA PHE A 340 9.73 4.25 37.41
C PHE A 340 9.63 5.78 37.52
N GLY A 341 9.25 6.31 38.66
CA GLY A 341 9.16 7.75 38.92
C GLY A 341 7.98 8.43 38.21
N VAL A 342 6.91 7.68 37.94
CA VAL A 342 5.66 8.18 37.37
C VAL A 342 4.57 8.12 38.42
N SER A 343 4.10 9.28 38.90
CA SER A 343 2.95 9.37 39.79
C SER A 343 1.67 9.43 38.95
N ALA A 344 0.84 8.38 39.01
CA ALA A 344 -0.45 8.33 38.34
C ALA A 344 -1.43 7.53 39.21
N LYS A 345 -2.72 7.92 39.17
CA LYS A 345 -3.80 7.24 39.92
C LYS A 345 -4.76 6.58 38.90
N VAL A 346 -5.13 5.33 39.16
CA VAL A 346 -6.23 4.68 38.42
C VAL A 346 -7.55 5.25 38.93
N GLU A 347 -8.32 5.91 38.05
CA GLU A 347 -9.62 6.49 38.38
C GLU A 347 -10.77 5.60 37.92
N ASN A 348 -10.62 4.91 36.78
CA ASN A 348 -11.67 4.08 36.21
C ASN A 348 -11.10 2.79 35.63
N VAL A 349 -11.91 1.74 35.56
CA VAL A 349 -11.59 0.47 34.95
C VAL A 349 -12.74 0.00 34.09
N SER A 350 -12.52 -0.21 32.82
CA SER A 350 -13.49 -0.79 31.87
C SER A 350 -13.09 -2.21 31.52
N ILE A 351 -14.04 -3.13 31.59
CA ILE A 351 -13.79 -4.55 31.32
C ILE A 351 -14.48 -4.91 30.00
N GLY A 352 -13.66 -5.16 28.98
CA GLY A 352 -14.11 -5.64 27.68
C GLY A 352 -13.96 -7.14 27.52
N PRO A 353 -14.35 -7.69 26.36
CA PRO A 353 -14.31 -9.13 26.08
C PRO A 353 -12.89 -9.72 26.08
N ALA A 354 -11.93 -9.00 25.50
CA ALA A 354 -10.56 -9.47 25.32
C ALA A 354 -9.55 -8.73 26.20
N ILE A 355 -9.86 -7.49 26.60
CA ILE A 355 -8.94 -6.65 27.38
C ILE A 355 -9.67 -5.93 28.52
N THR A 356 -8.89 -5.57 29.53
CA THR A 356 -9.31 -4.64 30.59
C THR A 356 -8.54 -3.34 30.42
N ARG A 357 -9.25 -2.20 30.31
CA ARG A 357 -8.68 -0.85 30.21
C ARG A 357 -8.66 -0.21 31.58
N TYR A 358 -7.46 0.18 32.02
CA TYR A 358 -7.24 1.00 33.21
C TYR A 358 -7.06 2.45 32.79
N GLU A 359 -7.94 3.34 33.24
CA GLU A 359 -7.86 4.77 32.98
C GLU A 359 -7.08 5.45 34.10
N LEU A 360 -5.93 6.00 33.74
CA LEU A 360 -5.02 6.63 34.70
C LEU A 360 -5.02 8.14 34.52
N LYS A 361 -5.10 8.84 35.64
CA LYS A 361 -4.85 10.30 35.68
C LYS A 361 -3.40 10.52 36.14
N PRO A 362 -2.54 11.04 35.29
CA PRO A 362 -1.20 11.43 35.68
C PRO A 362 -1.23 12.61 36.64
N ALA A 363 -0.28 12.63 37.59
CA ALA A 363 -0.08 13.81 38.44
C ALA A 363 0.43 14.99 37.59
N GLU A 364 0.20 16.21 38.12
CA GLU A 364 0.69 17.42 37.45
C GLU A 364 2.21 17.35 37.18
N GLY A 365 2.64 17.77 35.99
CA GLY A 365 4.02 17.71 35.56
C GLY A 365 4.48 16.34 35.00
N VAL A 366 3.66 15.32 34.99
CA VAL A 366 4.00 14.02 34.36
C VAL A 366 3.71 14.06 32.88
N ARG A 367 4.76 13.90 32.06
CA ARG A 367 4.63 13.83 30.59
C ARG A 367 3.96 12.49 30.16
N VAL A 368 3.01 12.59 29.27
CA VAL A 368 2.28 11.42 28.74
C VAL A 368 3.23 10.41 28.05
N SER A 369 4.25 10.92 27.35
CA SER A 369 5.27 10.09 26.69
C SER A 369 6.06 9.22 27.66
N LYS A 370 6.28 9.68 28.92
CA LYS A 370 6.95 8.89 29.94
C LYS A 370 6.15 7.64 30.32
N ILE A 371 4.83 7.74 30.32
CA ILE A 371 3.94 6.58 30.54
C ILE A 371 3.94 5.66 29.33
N ALA A 372 3.84 6.23 28.12
CA ALA A 372 3.78 5.45 26.87
C ALA A 372 5.04 4.61 26.64
N ASN A 373 6.21 5.13 27.03
CA ASN A 373 7.49 4.42 26.88
C ASN A 373 7.68 3.26 27.86
N LEU A 374 6.86 3.16 28.91
CA LEU A 374 6.91 2.09 29.91
C LEU A 374 6.04 0.88 29.55
N ALA A 375 5.50 0.81 28.33
CA ALA A 375 4.58 -0.26 27.93
C ALA A 375 5.16 -1.66 28.15
N ASP A 376 6.42 -1.89 27.75
CA ASP A 376 7.08 -3.19 27.88
C ASP A 376 7.45 -3.52 29.34
N ASP A 377 7.84 -2.51 30.14
CA ASP A 377 8.10 -2.67 31.57
C ASP A 377 6.83 -3.00 32.36
N ILE A 378 5.71 -2.37 31.98
CA ILE A 378 4.40 -2.65 32.56
C ILE A 378 3.94 -4.07 32.16
N ALA A 379 4.13 -4.45 30.88
CA ALA A 379 3.80 -5.79 30.39
C ALA A 379 4.56 -6.88 31.18
N LEU A 380 5.86 -6.69 31.38
CA LEU A 380 6.70 -7.59 32.16
C LEU A 380 6.18 -7.72 33.61
N ASN A 381 5.91 -6.59 34.27
CA ASN A 381 5.44 -6.59 35.65
C ASN A 381 4.05 -7.23 35.83
N LEU A 382 3.15 -7.02 34.88
CA LEU A 382 1.80 -7.61 34.88
C LEU A 382 1.76 -9.04 34.33
N ALA A 383 2.90 -9.56 33.83
CA ALA A 383 3.00 -10.84 33.14
C ALA A 383 1.99 -10.92 31.95
N ALA A 384 1.84 -9.80 31.22
CA ALA A 384 0.98 -9.69 30.05
C ALA A 384 1.78 -9.90 28.78
N THR A 385 1.19 -10.52 27.75
CA THR A 385 1.83 -10.79 26.47
C THR A 385 2.13 -9.51 25.69
N SER A 386 1.22 -8.54 25.72
CA SER A 386 1.38 -7.21 25.14
C SER A 386 0.51 -6.21 25.89
N ILE A 387 0.92 -4.94 25.88
CA ILE A 387 0.13 -3.84 26.45
C ILE A 387 0.06 -2.75 25.41
N ARG A 388 -1.14 -2.21 25.19
CA ARG A 388 -1.34 -1.01 24.38
C ARG A 388 -1.66 0.16 25.30
N ILE A 389 -0.99 1.29 25.06
CA ILE A 389 -1.21 2.52 25.81
C ILE A 389 -1.86 3.53 24.89
N GLU A 390 -3.08 3.97 25.23
CA GLU A 390 -3.80 5.03 24.54
C GLU A 390 -3.64 6.34 25.31
N ALA A 391 -2.86 7.25 24.76
CA ALA A 391 -2.46 8.44 25.47
C ALA A 391 -2.50 9.69 24.56
N PRO A 392 -3.40 10.65 24.81
CA PRO A 392 -4.54 10.63 25.74
C PRO A 392 -5.74 9.82 25.22
N ILE A 393 -6.65 9.42 26.11
CA ILE A 393 -7.96 8.88 25.71
C ILE A 393 -8.77 10.01 25.07
N PRO A 394 -9.41 9.80 23.90
CA PRO A 394 -10.25 10.81 23.28
C PRO A 394 -11.33 11.34 24.21
N GLY A 395 -11.43 12.67 24.36
CA GLY A 395 -12.41 13.33 25.22
C GLY A 395 -12.18 13.22 26.72
N LYS A 396 -11.06 12.61 27.19
CA LYS A 396 -10.73 12.48 28.62
C LYS A 396 -9.31 12.98 28.94
N GLN A 397 -9.13 13.57 30.11
CA GLN A 397 -7.81 13.94 30.64
C GLN A 397 -7.14 12.73 31.33
N ALA A 398 -7.12 11.59 30.64
CA ALA A 398 -6.62 10.33 31.18
C ALA A 398 -5.80 9.55 30.12
N VAL A 399 -4.97 8.67 30.61
CA VAL A 399 -4.22 7.69 29.82
C VAL A 399 -4.83 6.33 30.02
N GLY A 400 -5.19 5.63 28.95
CA GLY A 400 -5.70 4.27 28.97
C GLY A 400 -4.58 3.26 28.83
N ILE A 401 -4.47 2.33 29.78
CA ILE A 401 -3.58 1.16 29.68
C ILE A 401 -4.47 -0.06 29.50
N GLU A 402 -4.32 -0.69 28.33
CA GLU A 402 -5.10 -1.85 27.92
C GLU A 402 -4.30 -3.12 28.20
N VAL A 403 -4.81 -3.93 29.12
CA VAL A 403 -4.16 -5.17 29.58
C VAL A 403 -5.02 -6.36 29.12
N PRO A 404 -4.42 -7.38 28.47
CA PRO A 404 -5.14 -8.57 28.06
C PRO A 404 -5.81 -9.27 29.24
N ASN A 405 -7.03 -9.77 29.04
CA ASN A 405 -7.70 -10.62 29.99
C ASN A 405 -7.01 -11.99 30.04
N LYS A 406 -7.07 -12.67 31.19
CA LYS A 406 -6.56 -14.03 31.31
C LYS A 406 -7.36 -15.03 30.46
N GLU A 407 -8.66 -14.81 30.38
CA GLU A 407 -9.60 -15.55 29.57
C GLU A 407 -10.31 -14.57 28.66
N ASN A 408 -10.24 -14.79 27.34
CA ASN A 408 -10.92 -13.98 26.36
C ASN A 408 -12.35 -14.51 26.18
N GLU A 409 -13.29 -13.60 26.14
CA GLU A 409 -14.68 -13.89 25.85
C GLU A 409 -14.93 -13.84 24.35
N ILE A 410 -15.66 -14.83 23.83
CA ILE A 410 -16.09 -14.84 22.44
C ILE A 410 -17.32 -13.94 22.33
N VAL A 411 -17.27 -12.96 21.44
CA VAL A 411 -18.41 -12.11 21.10
C VAL A 411 -19.21 -12.81 20.01
N HIS A 412 -20.35 -13.42 20.33
CA HIS A 412 -21.17 -14.12 19.34
C HIS A 412 -21.89 -13.12 18.43
N LEU A 413 -21.92 -13.41 17.13
CA LEU A 413 -22.59 -12.55 16.15
C LEU A 413 -24.07 -12.34 16.47
N ARG A 414 -24.76 -13.39 16.92
CA ARG A 414 -26.17 -13.33 17.34
C ARG A 414 -26.43 -12.20 18.35
N GLU A 415 -25.55 -12.03 19.32
CA GLU A 415 -25.68 -11.01 20.35
C GLU A 415 -25.70 -9.58 19.77
N ILE A 416 -24.85 -9.34 18.76
CA ILE A 416 -24.80 -8.02 18.12
C ILE A 416 -25.99 -7.81 17.17
N LEU A 417 -26.44 -8.87 16.48
CA LEU A 417 -27.60 -8.79 15.61
C LEU A 417 -28.91 -8.56 16.40
N GLU A 418 -29.03 -9.14 17.60
CA GLU A 418 -30.18 -8.92 18.49
C GLU A 418 -30.13 -7.57 19.23
N SER A 419 -29.00 -6.83 19.17
CA SER A 419 -28.87 -5.53 19.83
C SER A 419 -29.79 -4.47 19.24
N THR A 420 -30.26 -3.55 20.08
CA THR A 420 -31.08 -2.42 19.66
C THR A 420 -30.39 -1.57 18.62
N LYS A 421 -29.05 -1.39 18.73
CA LYS A 421 -28.24 -0.64 17.76
C LYS A 421 -28.31 -1.22 16.33
N PHE A 422 -28.33 -2.54 16.20
CA PHE A 422 -28.45 -3.19 14.89
C PHE A 422 -29.90 -3.21 14.41
N GLN A 423 -30.85 -3.54 15.27
CA GLN A 423 -32.26 -3.64 14.91
C GLN A 423 -32.84 -2.30 14.48
N ASP A 424 -32.53 -1.22 15.22
CA ASP A 424 -33.02 0.14 14.94
C ASP A 424 -32.32 0.81 13.75
N SER A 425 -31.25 0.19 13.21
CA SER A 425 -30.59 0.71 12.01
C SER A 425 -31.49 0.59 10.79
N SER A 426 -31.79 1.72 10.14
CA SER A 426 -32.54 1.77 8.87
C SER A 426 -31.74 1.32 7.67
N SER A 427 -30.42 1.24 7.76
CA SER A 427 -29.54 0.87 6.64
C SER A 427 -29.61 -0.64 6.39
N LYS A 428 -29.74 -1.01 5.11
CA LYS A 428 -29.66 -2.41 4.66
C LYS A 428 -28.22 -2.95 4.65
N LEU A 429 -27.23 -2.05 4.74
CA LEU A 429 -25.81 -2.35 4.84
C LEU A 429 -25.27 -2.17 6.27
N ALA A 430 -26.14 -2.35 7.28
CA ALA A 430 -25.71 -2.38 8.68
C ALA A 430 -24.79 -3.58 8.91
N PHE A 431 -23.64 -3.33 9.54
CA PHE A 431 -22.61 -4.31 9.82
C PHE A 431 -22.40 -4.47 11.33
N ALA A 432 -22.67 -5.66 11.85
CA ALA A 432 -22.48 -6.05 13.25
C ALA A 432 -20.99 -6.33 13.48
N LEU A 433 -20.21 -5.29 13.84
CA LEU A 433 -18.74 -5.37 13.90
C LEU A 433 -18.26 -6.14 15.14
N GLY A 434 -18.84 -5.93 16.32
CA GLY A 434 -18.41 -6.56 17.56
C GLY A 434 -18.70 -5.73 18.81
N LYS A 435 -17.79 -5.79 19.82
CA LYS A 435 -17.84 -5.01 21.06
C LYS A 435 -16.57 -4.20 21.25
N ASP A 436 -16.72 -3.01 21.79
CA ASP A 436 -15.60 -2.14 22.14
C ASP A 436 -14.90 -2.56 23.45
N VAL A 437 -13.92 -1.77 23.88
CA VAL A 437 -13.16 -2.01 25.12
C VAL A 437 -13.97 -1.81 26.41
N ALA A 438 -15.19 -1.25 26.32
CA ALA A 438 -16.12 -1.13 27.45
C ALA A 438 -17.21 -2.22 27.41
N GLY A 439 -17.20 -3.09 26.38
CA GLY A 439 -18.20 -4.12 26.18
C GLY A 439 -19.48 -3.64 25.49
N GLU A 440 -19.48 -2.40 24.96
CA GLU A 440 -20.59 -1.85 24.20
C GLU A 440 -20.60 -2.41 22.78
N GLU A 441 -21.80 -2.72 22.25
CA GLU A 441 -21.96 -3.19 20.88
C GLU A 441 -21.53 -2.09 19.88
N VAL A 442 -20.74 -2.49 18.90
CA VAL A 442 -20.30 -1.65 17.78
C VAL A 442 -20.98 -2.13 16.51
N VAL A 443 -21.89 -1.31 16.01
CA VAL A 443 -22.56 -1.50 14.73
C VAL A 443 -22.15 -0.35 13.83
N THR A 444 -21.80 -0.64 12.62
CA THR A 444 -21.41 0.34 11.60
C THR A 444 -22.24 0.18 10.34
N ASP A 445 -22.07 1.07 9.39
CA ASP A 445 -22.87 1.11 8.15
C ASP A 445 -21.94 1.28 6.97
N ILE A 446 -21.93 0.29 6.07
CA ILE A 446 -21.10 0.34 4.86
C ILE A 446 -21.49 1.52 3.95
N ALA A 447 -22.77 1.91 3.90
CA ALA A 447 -23.17 3.06 3.11
C ALA A 447 -22.58 4.39 3.63
N LYS A 448 -22.33 4.50 4.94
CA LYS A 448 -21.65 5.66 5.56
C LYS A 448 -20.13 5.57 5.42
N MET A 449 -19.59 4.36 5.33
CA MET A 449 -18.20 4.05 5.03
C MET A 449 -18.12 3.42 3.64
N PRO A 450 -18.30 4.17 2.55
CA PRO A 450 -18.64 3.60 1.25
C PRO A 450 -17.65 2.53 0.78
N HIS A 451 -16.42 2.61 1.23
CA HIS A 451 -15.38 1.65 0.93
C HIS A 451 -14.55 1.40 2.18
N VAL A 452 -14.21 0.14 2.43
CA VAL A 452 -13.44 -0.26 3.60
C VAL A 452 -12.28 -1.19 3.22
N LEU A 453 -11.11 -0.91 3.78
CA LEU A 453 -9.93 -1.76 3.68
C LEU A 453 -9.80 -2.58 4.97
N ILE A 454 -9.71 -3.91 4.84
CA ILE A 454 -9.57 -4.86 5.95
C ILE A 454 -8.23 -5.59 5.79
N ALA A 455 -7.31 -5.43 6.74
CA ALA A 455 -6.01 -6.08 6.61
C ALA A 455 -5.52 -6.66 7.94
N GLY A 456 -4.74 -7.75 7.86
CA GLY A 456 -4.14 -8.41 9.02
C GLY A 456 -3.48 -9.73 8.67
N SER A 457 -2.65 -10.26 9.56
CA SER A 457 -1.96 -11.53 9.37
C SER A 457 -2.91 -12.73 9.35
N THR A 458 -2.48 -13.85 8.79
CA THR A 458 -3.23 -15.11 8.81
C THR A 458 -3.60 -15.50 10.23
N GLY A 459 -4.86 -15.90 10.46
CA GLY A 459 -5.38 -16.27 11.77
C GLY A 459 -5.69 -15.08 12.70
N SER A 460 -5.57 -13.83 12.23
CA SER A 460 -5.88 -12.63 13.04
C SER A 460 -7.37 -12.39 13.23
N GLY A 461 -8.24 -12.96 12.37
CA GLY A 461 -9.69 -12.80 12.39
C GLY A 461 -10.29 -12.12 11.17
N LYS A 462 -9.49 -11.84 10.12
CA LYS A 462 -9.91 -11.18 8.87
C LYS A 462 -11.09 -11.90 8.19
N SER A 463 -10.96 -13.21 7.93
CA SER A 463 -11.99 -14.00 7.23
C SER A 463 -13.28 -14.09 8.03
N VAL A 464 -13.18 -14.25 9.36
CA VAL A 464 -14.35 -14.22 10.25
C VAL A 464 -15.06 -12.87 10.16
N CYS A 465 -14.33 -11.76 10.10
CA CYS A 465 -14.90 -10.42 9.95
C CYS A 465 -15.64 -10.25 8.61
N ILE A 466 -15.11 -10.80 7.53
CA ILE A 466 -15.79 -10.81 6.22
C ILE A 466 -17.08 -11.65 6.31
N ASN A 467 -17.02 -12.82 6.92
CA ASN A 467 -18.19 -13.67 7.15
C ASN A 467 -19.24 -12.99 8.03
N THR A 468 -18.85 -12.25 9.08
CA THR A 468 -19.79 -11.47 9.90
C THR A 468 -20.42 -10.32 9.12
N LEU A 469 -19.67 -9.67 8.21
CA LEU A 469 -20.20 -8.63 7.33
C LEU A 469 -21.26 -9.21 6.37
N VAL A 470 -20.93 -10.29 5.66
CA VAL A 470 -21.86 -10.95 4.73
C VAL A 470 -23.09 -11.43 5.49
N THR A 471 -22.90 -12.14 6.60
CA THR A 471 -24.02 -12.61 7.45
C THR A 471 -24.89 -11.45 7.93
N SER A 472 -24.31 -10.32 8.35
CA SER A 472 -25.07 -9.14 8.75
C SER A 472 -25.98 -8.61 7.64
N ILE A 473 -25.50 -8.60 6.39
CA ILE A 473 -26.28 -8.21 5.20
C ILE A 473 -27.42 -9.21 4.98
N LEU A 474 -27.12 -10.51 5.00
CA LEU A 474 -28.12 -11.58 4.77
C LEU A 474 -29.25 -11.59 5.81
N TYR A 475 -29.01 -11.13 7.04
CA TYR A 475 -30.05 -10.96 8.08
C TYR A 475 -30.79 -9.61 8.00
N LYS A 476 -30.34 -8.65 7.16
CA LYS A 476 -30.91 -7.29 7.13
C LYS A 476 -31.54 -6.88 5.81
N ALA A 477 -31.07 -7.44 4.70
CA ALA A 477 -31.48 -7.05 3.36
C ALA A 477 -32.05 -8.20 2.57
N LYS A 478 -33.03 -7.92 1.69
CA LYS A 478 -33.52 -8.84 0.68
C LYS A 478 -32.62 -8.83 -0.55
N PRO A 479 -32.68 -9.89 -1.41
CA PRO A 479 -31.88 -9.97 -2.65
C PRO A 479 -32.10 -8.80 -3.63
N ASN A 480 -33.29 -8.24 -3.68
CA ASN A 480 -33.64 -7.08 -4.50
C ASN A 480 -33.22 -5.73 -3.87
N GLU A 481 -32.80 -5.70 -2.60
CA GLU A 481 -32.29 -4.49 -1.93
C GLU A 481 -30.77 -4.41 -1.98
N VAL A 482 -30.10 -5.58 -1.87
CA VAL A 482 -28.62 -5.69 -1.85
C VAL A 482 -28.18 -6.89 -2.67
N LYS A 483 -27.29 -6.63 -3.61
CA LYS A 483 -26.59 -7.66 -4.40
C LYS A 483 -25.12 -7.71 -4.04
N LEU A 484 -24.52 -8.88 -4.19
CA LEU A 484 -23.12 -9.15 -3.84
C LEU A 484 -22.33 -9.59 -5.08
N VAL A 485 -21.12 -9.07 -5.20
CA VAL A 485 -20.09 -9.58 -6.10
C VAL A 485 -18.91 -10.01 -5.23
N MET A 486 -18.54 -11.27 -5.29
CA MET A 486 -17.49 -11.83 -4.44
C MET A 486 -16.31 -12.31 -5.26
N ILE A 487 -15.10 -11.94 -4.83
CA ILE A 487 -13.84 -12.31 -5.49
C ILE A 487 -12.97 -13.05 -4.46
N ASP A 488 -12.69 -14.33 -4.72
CA ASP A 488 -11.88 -15.19 -3.86
C ASP A 488 -10.87 -15.99 -4.71
N PRO A 489 -9.68 -15.41 -4.97
CA PRO A 489 -8.67 -16.08 -5.79
C PRO A 489 -8.10 -17.36 -5.16
N LYS A 490 -8.33 -17.59 -3.87
CA LYS A 490 -7.85 -18.78 -3.14
C LYS A 490 -8.85 -19.92 -3.09
N VAL A 491 -10.13 -19.68 -3.40
CA VAL A 491 -11.23 -20.67 -3.37
C VAL A 491 -11.41 -21.28 -1.97
N VAL A 492 -11.25 -20.51 -0.92
CA VAL A 492 -11.27 -21.02 0.47
C VAL A 492 -12.36 -20.36 1.31
N GLU A 493 -12.50 -19.04 1.25
CA GLU A 493 -13.25 -18.28 2.24
C GLU A 493 -14.68 -17.96 1.79
N LEU A 494 -14.87 -17.59 0.50
CA LEU A 494 -16.14 -17.09 -0.01
C LEU A 494 -16.90 -18.09 -0.88
N SER A 495 -16.27 -19.17 -1.32
CA SER A 495 -16.89 -20.17 -2.20
C SER A 495 -18.11 -20.85 -1.59
N VAL A 496 -18.23 -20.86 -0.25
CA VAL A 496 -19.39 -21.40 0.48
C VAL A 496 -20.68 -20.66 0.12
N TYR A 497 -20.59 -19.37 -0.22
CA TYR A 497 -21.75 -18.53 -0.56
C TYR A 497 -22.30 -18.75 -1.97
N ASN A 498 -21.62 -19.53 -2.84
CA ASN A 498 -22.18 -19.84 -4.16
C ASN A 498 -23.59 -20.41 -4.05
N GLY A 499 -24.53 -19.86 -4.83
CA GLY A 499 -25.93 -20.29 -4.86
C GLY A 499 -26.86 -19.52 -3.92
N ILE A 500 -26.43 -18.46 -3.21
CA ILE A 500 -27.35 -17.58 -2.48
C ILE A 500 -27.99 -16.57 -3.44
N PRO A 501 -29.25 -16.15 -3.22
CA PRO A 501 -29.97 -15.25 -4.12
C PRO A 501 -29.42 -13.82 -4.17
N HIS A 502 -28.57 -13.45 -3.23
CA HIS A 502 -27.91 -12.14 -3.21
C HIS A 502 -26.72 -12.04 -4.18
N LEU A 503 -26.18 -13.15 -4.69
CA LEU A 503 -25.07 -13.11 -5.64
C LEU A 503 -25.54 -12.72 -7.04
N LEU A 504 -24.89 -11.74 -7.67
CA LEU A 504 -25.10 -11.37 -9.07
C LEU A 504 -24.46 -12.38 -10.03
N ILE A 505 -23.29 -12.87 -9.68
CA ILE A 505 -22.49 -13.83 -10.45
C ILE A 505 -21.88 -14.85 -9.47
N PRO A 506 -21.49 -16.05 -9.92
CA PRO A 506 -20.73 -16.97 -9.09
C PRO A 506 -19.49 -16.31 -8.51
N VAL A 507 -19.02 -16.77 -7.36
CA VAL A 507 -17.78 -16.26 -6.76
C VAL A 507 -16.64 -16.36 -7.75
N VAL A 508 -16.01 -15.22 -8.06
CA VAL A 508 -14.94 -15.12 -9.05
C VAL A 508 -13.63 -15.61 -8.44
N THR A 509 -13.06 -16.65 -9.01
CA THR A 509 -11.84 -17.30 -8.47
C THR A 509 -10.59 -17.04 -9.31
N ASP A 510 -10.76 -16.72 -10.59
CA ASP A 510 -9.64 -16.39 -11.49
C ASP A 510 -9.29 -14.90 -11.39
N PRO A 511 -7.99 -14.54 -11.12
CA PRO A 511 -7.59 -13.14 -10.99
C PRO A 511 -7.81 -12.29 -12.26
N LYS A 512 -7.76 -12.88 -13.46
CA LYS A 512 -8.04 -12.15 -14.70
C LYS A 512 -9.54 -11.88 -14.82
N LYS A 513 -10.38 -12.87 -14.53
CA LYS A 513 -11.84 -12.68 -14.45
C LYS A 513 -12.23 -11.67 -13.37
N ALA A 514 -11.45 -11.58 -12.27
CA ALA A 514 -11.65 -10.59 -11.23
C ALA A 514 -11.42 -9.14 -11.74
N ALA A 515 -10.39 -8.91 -12.54
CA ALA A 515 -10.17 -7.63 -13.20
C ALA A 515 -11.35 -7.28 -14.13
N GLY A 516 -11.86 -8.26 -14.89
CA GLY A 516 -13.07 -8.11 -15.73
C GLY A 516 -14.33 -7.78 -14.90
N ALA A 517 -14.53 -8.42 -13.75
CA ALA A 517 -15.63 -8.13 -12.85
C ALA A 517 -15.57 -6.71 -12.27
N LEU A 518 -14.37 -6.22 -11.94
CA LEU A 518 -14.16 -4.85 -11.50
C LEU A 518 -14.39 -3.85 -12.64
N ALA A 519 -13.97 -4.16 -13.87
CA ALA A 519 -14.24 -3.33 -15.04
C ALA A 519 -15.73 -3.26 -15.33
N TRP A 520 -16.48 -4.39 -15.24
CA TRP A 520 -17.92 -4.41 -15.28
C TRP A 520 -18.55 -3.51 -14.21
N ALA A 521 -18.08 -3.57 -12.98
CA ALA A 521 -18.60 -2.74 -11.90
C ALA A 521 -18.40 -1.24 -12.17
N VAL A 522 -17.28 -0.85 -12.78
CA VAL A 522 -17.08 0.55 -13.25
C VAL A 522 -18.08 0.92 -14.33
N GLN A 523 -18.36 0.03 -15.28
CA GLN A 523 -19.36 0.30 -16.33
C GLN A 523 -20.76 0.41 -15.74
N GLU A 524 -21.16 -0.48 -14.84
CA GLU A 524 -22.44 -0.42 -14.13
C GLU A 524 -22.60 0.89 -13.36
N MET A 525 -21.56 1.36 -12.71
CA MET A 525 -21.55 2.66 -12.05
C MET A 525 -21.85 3.80 -13.05
N VAL A 526 -21.23 3.79 -14.23
CA VAL A 526 -21.47 4.79 -15.28
C VAL A 526 -22.90 4.70 -15.81
N ASN A 527 -23.43 3.49 -16.00
CA ASN A 527 -24.81 3.25 -16.41
C ASN A 527 -25.80 3.84 -15.39
N ARG A 528 -25.58 3.63 -14.11
CA ARG A 528 -26.40 4.18 -13.03
C ARG A 528 -26.39 5.72 -13.05
N TYR A 529 -25.25 6.35 -13.26
CA TYR A 529 -25.19 7.81 -13.42
C TYR A 529 -25.98 8.31 -14.63
N SER A 530 -25.99 7.57 -15.73
CA SER A 530 -26.82 7.90 -16.89
C SER A 530 -28.32 7.85 -16.57
N LEU A 531 -28.75 6.82 -15.80
CA LEU A 531 -30.12 6.71 -15.30
C LEU A 531 -30.49 7.87 -14.35
N PHE A 532 -29.57 8.24 -13.44
CA PHE A 532 -29.77 9.37 -12.53
C PHE A 532 -29.92 10.69 -13.28
N ALA A 533 -29.11 10.91 -14.32
CA ALA A 533 -29.22 12.10 -15.17
C ALA A 533 -30.54 12.15 -15.91
N GLN A 534 -31.05 11.02 -16.46
CA GLN A 534 -32.35 10.95 -17.13
C GLN A 534 -33.52 11.30 -16.19
N LYS A 535 -33.41 10.87 -14.90
CA LYS A 535 -34.45 11.15 -13.90
C LYS A 535 -34.21 12.47 -13.13
N GLY A 536 -33.12 13.20 -13.41
CA GLY A 536 -32.79 14.46 -12.73
C GLY A 536 -32.49 14.30 -11.24
N VAL A 537 -31.97 13.15 -10.82
CA VAL A 537 -31.60 12.82 -9.43
C VAL A 537 -30.09 12.68 -9.26
N ARG A 538 -29.59 12.74 -8.02
CA ARG A 538 -28.12 12.76 -7.77
C ARG A 538 -27.56 11.43 -7.26
N ASP A 539 -28.38 10.56 -6.72
CA ASP A 539 -27.96 9.31 -6.10
C ASP A 539 -29.01 8.21 -6.22
N ILE A 540 -28.64 6.99 -5.86
CA ILE A 540 -29.49 5.80 -5.89
C ILE A 540 -30.76 5.97 -5.04
N LYS A 541 -30.65 6.66 -3.91
CA LYS A 541 -31.81 6.90 -3.03
C LYS A 541 -32.84 7.77 -3.73
N GLY A 542 -32.42 8.89 -4.29
CA GLY A 542 -33.27 9.77 -5.07
C GLY A 542 -33.89 9.08 -6.28
N TYR A 543 -33.12 8.20 -6.96
CA TYR A 543 -33.60 7.39 -8.07
C TYR A 543 -34.70 6.42 -7.62
N ASN A 544 -34.45 5.62 -6.59
CA ASN A 544 -35.42 4.65 -6.08
C ASN A 544 -36.70 5.32 -5.54
N GLU A 545 -36.58 6.48 -4.88
CA GLU A 545 -37.74 7.28 -4.46
C GLU A 545 -38.54 7.86 -5.65
N ALA A 546 -37.87 8.20 -6.76
CA ALA A 546 -38.54 8.66 -7.95
C ALA A 546 -39.29 7.52 -8.64
N ILE A 547 -38.70 6.35 -8.76
CA ILE A 547 -39.36 5.16 -9.32
C ILE A 547 -40.55 4.72 -8.46
N GLU A 548 -40.46 4.77 -7.15
CA GLU A 548 -41.57 4.43 -6.24
C GLU A 548 -42.77 5.36 -6.38
N LYS A 549 -42.54 6.67 -6.63
CA LYS A 549 -43.59 7.64 -6.86
C LYS A 549 -44.29 7.47 -8.21
N GLU A 550 -43.60 6.91 -9.20
CA GLU A 550 -44.14 6.62 -10.52
C GLU A 550 -44.91 5.27 -10.57
N GLU A 551 -45.06 4.57 -9.42
CA GLU A 551 -45.60 3.19 -9.33
C GLU A 551 -44.87 2.24 -10.30
N GLY A 552 -43.60 2.56 -10.60
CA GLY A 552 -42.76 1.81 -11.55
C GLY A 552 -42.06 0.64 -10.92
N THR A 553 -41.91 -0.43 -11.67
CA THR A 553 -40.90 -1.48 -11.38
C THR A 553 -39.53 -0.95 -11.81
N GLY A 554 -38.48 -1.21 -11.03
CA GLY A 554 -37.15 -0.83 -11.49
C GLY A 554 -36.27 -0.11 -10.45
N LYS A 555 -36.52 -0.37 -9.16
CA LYS A 555 -35.58 0.06 -8.10
C LYS A 555 -34.23 -0.61 -8.28
N LEU A 556 -33.16 0.15 -8.13
CA LEU A 556 -31.79 -0.36 -8.22
C LEU A 556 -31.34 -0.89 -6.84
N PRO A 557 -30.79 -2.14 -6.78
CA PRO A 557 -30.20 -2.64 -5.55
C PRO A 557 -28.87 -1.93 -5.25
N GLN A 558 -28.49 -1.87 -3.98
CA GLN A 558 -27.12 -1.59 -3.59
C GLN A 558 -26.22 -2.77 -3.97
N ILE A 559 -24.99 -2.52 -4.39
CA ILE A 559 -24.03 -3.58 -4.74
C ILE A 559 -22.83 -3.51 -3.81
N VAL A 560 -22.52 -4.63 -3.16
CA VAL A 560 -21.31 -4.76 -2.33
C VAL A 560 -20.34 -5.69 -3.03
N ILE A 561 -19.16 -5.16 -3.36
CA ILE A 561 -18.07 -5.88 -4.02
C ILE A 561 -17.05 -6.25 -2.96
N ILE A 562 -16.85 -7.56 -2.75
CA ILE A 562 -15.98 -8.10 -1.69
C ILE A 562 -14.78 -8.78 -2.34
N ILE A 563 -13.57 -8.33 -1.99
CA ILE A 563 -12.30 -8.94 -2.42
C ILE A 563 -11.64 -9.53 -1.17
N ASP A 564 -11.51 -10.87 -1.10
CA ASP A 564 -10.88 -11.53 0.05
C ASP A 564 -9.37 -11.31 0.11
N GLU A 565 -8.68 -11.38 -1.03
CA GLU A 565 -7.23 -11.20 -1.07
C GLU A 565 -6.79 -10.33 -2.24
N LEU A 566 -6.63 -9.03 -1.98
CA LEU A 566 -6.17 -8.07 -2.98
C LEU A 566 -4.77 -8.40 -3.50
N ALA A 567 -3.88 -8.92 -2.65
CA ALA A 567 -2.50 -9.20 -3.03
C ALA A 567 -2.40 -10.16 -4.23
N ASP A 568 -3.28 -11.14 -4.31
CA ASP A 568 -3.23 -12.12 -5.40
C ASP A 568 -3.72 -11.52 -6.73
N LEU A 569 -4.62 -10.54 -6.70
CA LEU A 569 -5.02 -9.77 -7.88
C LEU A 569 -3.90 -8.81 -8.35
N MET A 570 -3.26 -8.13 -7.40
CA MET A 570 -2.16 -7.20 -7.69
C MET A 570 -0.92 -7.90 -8.28
N MET A 571 -0.76 -9.20 -8.06
CA MET A 571 0.32 -9.99 -8.67
C MET A 571 0.08 -10.29 -10.16
N VAL A 572 -1.16 -10.26 -10.63
CA VAL A 572 -1.54 -10.71 -11.99
C VAL A 572 -1.94 -9.52 -12.86
N ALA A 573 -2.76 -8.61 -12.34
CA ALA A 573 -3.36 -7.51 -13.10
C ALA A 573 -3.33 -6.19 -12.29
N ALA A 574 -2.17 -5.83 -11.74
CA ALA A 574 -2.02 -4.72 -10.80
C ALA A 574 -2.63 -3.41 -11.29
N LYS A 575 -2.32 -3.02 -12.53
CA LYS A 575 -2.76 -1.73 -13.07
C LYS A 575 -4.28 -1.67 -13.26
N ASP A 576 -4.87 -2.69 -13.86
CA ASP A 576 -6.29 -2.71 -14.18
C ASP A 576 -7.13 -2.79 -12.91
N VAL A 577 -6.68 -3.58 -11.93
CA VAL A 577 -7.30 -3.69 -10.61
C VAL A 577 -7.18 -2.38 -9.83
N GLU A 578 -6.00 -1.74 -9.79
CA GLU A 578 -5.81 -0.47 -9.11
C GLU A 578 -6.64 0.65 -9.72
N ASP A 579 -6.65 0.78 -11.06
CA ASP A 579 -7.42 1.78 -11.79
C ASP A 579 -8.94 1.60 -11.56
N ALA A 580 -9.45 0.36 -11.59
CA ALA A 580 -10.86 0.07 -11.34
C ALA A 580 -11.25 0.38 -9.87
N ILE A 581 -10.45 -0.06 -8.89
CA ILE A 581 -10.66 0.23 -7.47
C ILE A 581 -10.68 1.74 -7.24
N CYS A 582 -9.76 2.50 -7.84
CA CYS A 582 -9.70 3.95 -7.69
C CYS A 582 -10.95 4.64 -8.24
N ARG A 583 -11.39 4.27 -9.45
CA ARG A 583 -12.60 4.82 -10.05
C ARG A 583 -13.85 4.54 -9.21
N LEU A 584 -14.01 3.29 -8.77
CA LEU A 584 -15.11 2.92 -7.89
C LEU A 584 -15.04 3.67 -6.55
N ALA A 585 -13.86 3.74 -5.93
CA ALA A 585 -13.72 4.42 -4.65
C ALA A 585 -14.01 5.93 -4.71
N GLN A 586 -13.79 6.57 -5.86
CA GLN A 586 -14.05 8.00 -6.06
C GLN A 586 -15.54 8.29 -6.36
N MET A 587 -16.21 7.42 -7.07
CA MET A 587 -17.52 7.76 -7.66
C MET A 587 -18.66 6.81 -7.26
N ALA A 588 -18.40 5.58 -6.82
CA ALA A 588 -19.42 4.55 -6.68
C ALA A 588 -20.39 4.78 -5.49
N ARG A 589 -20.06 5.63 -4.52
CA ARG A 589 -20.91 5.91 -3.36
C ARG A 589 -22.32 6.37 -3.73
N ALA A 590 -22.44 7.35 -4.61
CA ALA A 590 -23.74 7.86 -5.04
C ALA A 590 -24.51 6.84 -5.91
N ALA A 591 -23.80 5.98 -6.63
CA ALA A 591 -24.37 4.87 -7.39
C ALA A 591 -24.83 3.70 -6.51
N GLY A 592 -24.64 3.74 -5.19
CA GLY A 592 -24.98 2.66 -4.27
C GLY A 592 -24.09 1.44 -4.42
N MET A 593 -22.82 1.63 -4.80
CA MET A 593 -21.86 0.53 -4.95
C MET A 593 -20.71 0.70 -3.95
N HIS A 594 -20.35 -0.38 -3.28
CA HIS A 594 -19.47 -0.35 -2.13
C HIS A 594 -18.36 -1.39 -2.26
N LEU A 595 -17.13 -1.02 -1.91
CA LEU A 595 -15.97 -1.90 -1.93
C LEU A 595 -15.60 -2.36 -0.53
N VAL A 596 -15.43 -3.65 -0.35
CA VAL A 596 -14.83 -4.29 0.83
C VAL A 596 -13.57 -5.00 0.35
N ILE A 597 -12.43 -4.39 0.60
CA ILE A 597 -11.14 -4.90 0.11
C ILE A 597 -10.37 -5.48 1.26
N ALA A 598 -10.03 -6.76 1.16
CA ALA A 598 -9.25 -7.42 2.20
C ALA A 598 -7.91 -7.94 1.68
N THR A 599 -6.94 -8.04 2.60
CA THR A 599 -5.63 -8.65 2.31
C THR A 599 -4.96 -9.18 3.58
N GLN A 600 -4.25 -10.29 3.44
CA GLN A 600 -3.37 -10.85 4.47
C GLN A 600 -1.92 -10.36 4.32
N ARG A 601 -1.59 -9.65 3.23
CA ARG A 601 -0.26 -9.12 2.92
C ARG A 601 -0.26 -7.59 2.95
N PRO A 602 -0.13 -6.97 4.14
CA PRO A 602 -0.16 -5.52 4.27
C PRO A 602 1.17 -4.87 3.83
N SER A 603 1.59 -5.10 2.59
CA SER A 603 2.76 -4.48 1.98
C SER A 603 2.37 -3.22 1.20
N VAL A 604 3.34 -2.33 0.94
CA VAL A 604 3.12 -1.08 0.18
C VAL A 604 2.78 -1.36 -1.28
N ASP A 605 3.25 -2.48 -1.83
CA ASP A 605 2.96 -2.91 -3.21
C ASP A 605 1.51 -3.40 -3.38
N VAL A 606 0.86 -3.81 -2.30
CA VAL A 606 -0.54 -4.26 -2.27
C VAL A 606 -1.46 -3.12 -1.84
N ILE A 607 -1.16 -2.48 -0.72
CA ILE A 607 -1.91 -1.32 -0.20
C ILE A 607 -1.16 -0.06 -0.64
N THR A 608 -1.35 0.31 -1.89
CA THR A 608 -0.67 1.46 -2.50
C THR A 608 -1.14 2.79 -1.91
N GLY A 609 -0.34 3.84 -2.12
CA GLY A 609 -0.71 5.19 -1.70
C GLY A 609 -2.03 5.67 -2.34
N ILE A 610 -2.29 5.24 -3.57
CA ILE A 610 -3.50 5.60 -4.34
C ILE A 610 -4.74 4.92 -3.74
N ILE A 611 -4.66 3.63 -3.43
CA ILE A 611 -5.75 2.89 -2.76
C ILE A 611 -6.05 3.51 -1.39
N LYS A 612 -5.03 3.83 -0.59
CA LYS A 612 -5.20 4.46 0.73
C LYS A 612 -5.85 5.85 0.68
N ALA A 613 -5.52 6.63 -0.34
CA ALA A 613 -6.09 7.97 -0.51
C ALA A 613 -7.59 7.93 -0.82
N ASN A 614 -8.05 6.89 -1.53
CA ASN A 614 -9.44 6.75 -1.95
C ASN A 614 -10.29 5.88 -1.00
N ILE A 615 -9.66 5.06 -0.13
CA ILE A 615 -10.34 4.22 0.86
C ILE A 615 -9.91 4.64 2.27
N PRO A 616 -10.57 5.64 2.86
CA PRO A 616 -10.17 6.18 4.15
C PRO A 616 -10.65 5.34 5.35
N SER A 617 -11.71 4.54 5.22
CA SER A 617 -12.16 3.66 6.31
C SER A 617 -11.36 2.37 6.34
N ARG A 618 -10.84 2.00 7.50
CA ARG A 618 -9.90 0.90 7.63
C ARG A 618 -10.17 0.05 8.86
N ILE A 619 -9.97 -1.26 8.72
CA ILE A 619 -9.99 -2.22 9.82
C ILE A 619 -8.63 -2.94 9.80
N ALA A 620 -7.86 -2.78 10.86
CA ALA A 620 -6.60 -3.48 11.01
C ALA A 620 -6.72 -4.55 12.10
N PHE A 621 -6.50 -5.78 11.73
CA PHE A 621 -6.30 -6.90 12.66
C PHE A 621 -4.83 -6.98 13.10
N ALA A 622 -4.51 -7.95 13.95
CA ALA A 622 -3.16 -8.17 14.40
C ALA A 622 -2.19 -8.38 13.24
N VAL A 623 -1.07 -7.68 13.29
CA VAL A 623 0.04 -7.77 12.33
C VAL A 623 1.36 -8.03 13.05
N SER A 624 2.38 -8.49 12.32
CA SER A 624 3.67 -8.87 12.90
C SER A 624 4.59 -7.68 13.19
N SER A 625 4.41 -6.55 12.50
CA SER A 625 5.32 -5.41 12.61
C SER A 625 4.62 -4.06 12.68
N GLN A 626 5.32 -3.07 13.24
CA GLN A 626 4.86 -1.67 13.21
C GLN A 626 4.82 -1.09 11.79
N VAL A 627 5.61 -1.64 10.87
CA VAL A 627 5.61 -1.24 9.46
C VAL A 627 4.28 -1.62 8.82
N ASP A 628 3.83 -2.85 9.04
CA ASP A 628 2.55 -3.34 8.55
C ASP A 628 1.38 -2.51 9.12
N SER A 629 1.44 -2.19 10.44
CA SER A 629 0.45 -1.33 11.07
C SER A 629 0.38 0.05 10.39
N ARG A 630 1.54 0.67 10.10
CA ARG A 630 1.58 1.95 9.38
C ARG A 630 1.11 1.82 7.93
N THR A 631 1.39 0.69 7.28
CA THR A 631 0.90 0.47 5.92
C THR A 631 -0.62 0.46 5.87
N ILE A 632 -1.30 -0.11 6.88
CA ILE A 632 -2.76 -0.17 6.94
C ILE A 632 -3.35 1.15 7.47
N LEU A 633 -2.91 1.59 8.65
CA LEU A 633 -3.57 2.66 9.44
C LEU A 633 -2.86 4.02 9.35
N ASP A 634 -1.71 4.12 8.71
CA ASP A 634 -0.78 5.25 8.77
C ASP A 634 -0.25 5.54 10.19
N MET A 635 -0.50 4.63 11.15
CA MET A 635 -0.07 4.71 12.55
C MET A 635 0.29 3.34 13.12
N VAL A 636 0.99 3.33 14.25
CA VAL A 636 1.31 2.12 15.00
C VAL A 636 0.13 1.69 15.87
N GLY A 637 0.08 0.41 16.24
CA GLY A 637 -0.89 -0.10 17.21
C GLY A 637 -1.48 -1.47 16.85
N ALA A 638 -1.58 -1.83 15.56
CA ALA A 638 -2.09 -3.14 15.15
C ALA A 638 -1.13 -4.28 15.50
N GLU A 639 0.16 -4.00 15.68
CA GLU A 639 1.17 -4.96 16.16
C GLU A 639 1.02 -5.30 17.67
N LYS A 640 0.20 -4.54 18.39
CA LYS A 640 -0.09 -4.79 19.82
C LYS A 640 -1.42 -5.51 20.04
N LEU A 641 -2.13 -5.87 18.97
CA LEU A 641 -3.39 -6.61 19.02
C LEU A 641 -3.14 -8.09 19.33
N LEU A 642 -4.16 -8.73 19.92
CA LEU A 642 -4.07 -10.10 20.43
C LEU A 642 -4.36 -11.17 19.37
N GLY A 643 -4.89 -10.78 18.18
CA GLY A 643 -5.42 -11.71 17.20
C GLY A 643 -6.82 -12.21 17.54
N LYS A 644 -7.30 -13.26 16.84
CA LYS A 644 -8.61 -13.87 17.07
C LYS A 644 -9.79 -12.87 17.10
N GLY A 645 -9.79 -11.93 16.15
CA GLY A 645 -10.84 -10.93 16.03
C GLY A 645 -10.59 -9.61 16.74
N ASP A 646 -9.49 -9.47 17.49
CA ASP A 646 -9.09 -8.18 18.07
C ASP A 646 -8.60 -7.25 16.95
N MET A 647 -9.23 -6.09 16.78
CA MET A 647 -9.00 -5.17 15.68
C MET A 647 -8.93 -3.70 16.11
N LEU A 648 -8.35 -2.89 15.27
CA LEU A 648 -8.44 -1.44 15.30
C LEU A 648 -9.36 -0.98 14.15
N PHE A 649 -10.51 -0.45 14.51
CA PHE A 649 -11.51 0.10 13.61
C PHE A 649 -11.30 1.61 13.44
N TYR A 650 -11.07 2.05 12.22
CA TYR A 650 -10.78 3.43 11.88
C TYR A 650 -11.72 3.91 10.76
N PRO A 651 -12.97 4.32 11.10
CA PRO A 651 -13.92 4.84 10.11
C PRO A 651 -13.56 6.25 9.67
N THR A 652 -14.03 6.63 8.49
CA THR A 652 -13.89 7.97 7.94
C THR A 652 -14.38 9.03 8.94
N GLY A 653 -13.58 10.08 9.16
CA GLY A 653 -13.91 11.18 10.06
C GLY A 653 -13.52 10.95 11.52
N ALA A 654 -13.10 9.76 11.91
CA ALA A 654 -12.56 9.52 13.23
C ALA A 654 -11.13 10.09 13.36
N SER A 655 -10.81 10.68 14.52
CA SER A 655 -9.45 11.20 14.78
C SER A 655 -8.47 10.10 15.19
N LYS A 656 -8.95 9.00 15.75
CA LYS A 656 -8.17 7.84 16.19
C LYS A 656 -8.97 6.55 15.96
N PRO A 657 -8.29 5.41 15.73
CA PRO A 657 -8.97 4.13 15.64
C PRO A 657 -9.49 3.68 17.01
N THR A 658 -10.65 3.05 17.01
CA THR A 658 -11.25 2.41 18.18
C THR A 658 -10.87 0.92 18.19
N ARG A 659 -10.48 0.39 19.35
CA ARG A 659 -10.23 -1.04 19.51
C ARG A 659 -11.54 -1.76 19.68
N VAL A 660 -11.77 -2.81 18.90
CA VAL A 660 -13.01 -3.61 18.90
C VAL A 660 -12.62 -5.09 18.91
N GLN A 661 -13.28 -5.87 19.76
CA GLN A 661 -13.29 -7.32 19.64
C GLN A 661 -14.37 -7.70 18.63
N GLY A 662 -13.98 -8.24 17.50
CA GLY A 662 -14.87 -8.64 16.41
C GLY A 662 -15.84 -9.71 16.82
N ALA A 663 -17.05 -9.62 16.27
CA ALA A 663 -18.05 -10.67 16.39
C ALA A 663 -17.57 -11.95 15.71
N PHE A 664 -17.96 -13.08 16.28
CA PHE A 664 -17.58 -14.41 15.80
C PHE A 664 -18.80 -15.14 15.25
N VAL A 665 -18.62 -15.72 14.07
CA VAL A 665 -19.51 -16.69 13.44
C VAL A 665 -18.65 -17.87 13.00
N SER A 666 -19.10 -19.08 13.28
CA SER A 666 -18.39 -20.30 12.86
C SER A 666 -18.74 -20.70 11.44
N ASP A 667 -17.83 -21.44 10.78
CA ASP A 667 -18.06 -21.95 9.42
C ASP A 667 -19.33 -22.80 9.33
N LYS A 668 -19.63 -23.58 10.37
CA LYS A 668 -20.87 -24.39 10.45
C LYS A 668 -22.14 -23.56 10.49
N GLU A 669 -22.11 -22.40 11.11
CA GLU A 669 -23.24 -21.46 11.13
C GLU A 669 -23.42 -20.83 9.76
N VAL A 670 -22.33 -20.45 9.10
CA VAL A 670 -22.34 -19.95 7.73
C VAL A 670 -22.89 -21.01 6.76
N GLU A 671 -22.42 -22.24 6.84
CA GLU A 671 -22.92 -23.34 6.02
C GLU A 671 -24.45 -23.55 6.18
N LYS A 672 -24.95 -23.58 7.43
CA LYS A 672 -26.40 -23.72 7.71
C LYS A 672 -27.20 -22.53 7.18
N LEU A 673 -26.66 -21.32 7.34
CA LEU A 673 -27.27 -20.11 6.80
C LEU A 673 -27.40 -20.15 5.28
N VAL A 674 -26.32 -20.51 4.62
CA VAL A 674 -26.29 -20.66 3.16
C VAL A 674 -27.24 -21.79 2.69
N GLU A 675 -27.26 -22.91 3.39
CA GLU A 675 -28.18 -24.02 3.10
C GLU A 675 -29.66 -23.59 3.23
N PHE A 676 -29.99 -22.79 4.26
CA PHE A 676 -31.31 -22.19 4.41
C PHE A 676 -31.67 -21.30 3.23
N LEU A 677 -30.80 -20.40 2.80
CA LEU A 677 -31.05 -19.45 1.72
C LEU A 677 -31.12 -20.14 0.31
N LYS A 678 -30.56 -21.31 0.16
CA LYS A 678 -30.61 -22.11 -1.09
C LYS A 678 -31.89 -22.91 -1.24
N LYS A 679 -32.73 -23.06 -0.21
CA LYS A 679 -33.96 -23.92 -0.25
C LYS A 679 -34.99 -23.39 -1.22
N ASP A 680 -35.00 -22.11 -1.52
CA ASP A 680 -36.09 -21.48 -2.26
C ASP A 680 -35.92 -21.43 -3.80
N GLY A 681 -34.88 -22.08 -4.37
CA GLY A 681 -34.81 -22.20 -5.83
C GLY A 681 -33.40 -22.23 -6.44
N VAL A 682 -33.35 -22.50 -7.74
CA VAL A 682 -32.16 -22.41 -8.56
C VAL A 682 -31.87 -20.91 -8.78
N VAL A 683 -30.78 -20.42 -8.24
CA VAL A 683 -30.35 -19.04 -8.47
C VAL A 683 -30.01 -18.87 -9.95
N SER A 684 -30.74 -17.99 -10.64
CA SER A 684 -30.39 -17.53 -11.98
C SER A 684 -29.31 -16.49 -11.84
N TYR A 685 -28.08 -16.83 -12.19
CA TYR A 685 -27.01 -15.84 -12.32
C TYR A 685 -27.20 -15.00 -13.58
N ASN A 686 -26.73 -13.78 -13.56
CA ASN A 686 -26.82 -12.88 -14.72
C ASN A 686 -25.78 -13.30 -15.78
N GLU A 687 -26.28 -13.94 -16.86
CA GLU A 687 -25.44 -14.45 -17.96
C GLU A 687 -24.76 -13.31 -18.74
N ASP A 688 -25.41 -12.13 -18.88
CA ASP A 688 -24.84 -10.98 -19.59
C ASP A 688 -23.60 -10.43 -18.88
N ILE A 689 -23.61 -10.44 -17.53
CA ILE A 689 -22.42 -10.05 -16.75
C ILE A 689 -21.29 -11.05 -16.98
N LEU A 690 -21.59 -12.36 -16.98
CA LEU A 690 -20.58 -13.41 -17.22
C LEU A 690 -19.99 -13.29 -18.62
N GLU A 691 -20.82 -13.09 -19.65
CA GLU A 691 -20.33 -12.85 -21.02
C GLU A 691 -19.48 -11.58 -21.12
N SER A 692 -19.88 -10.51 -20.45
CA SER A 692 -19.11 -9.25 -20.47
C SER A 692 -17.73 -9.39 -19.81
N ILE A 693 -17.66 -10.17 -18.72
CA ILE A 693 -16.39 -10.52 -18.05
C ILE A 693 -15.52 -11.39 -18.97
N GLU A 694 -16.12 -12.33 -19.71
CA GLU A 694 -15.40 -13.18 -20.64
C GLU A 694 -14.92 -12.41 -21.87
N LYS A 695 -15.72 -11.53 -22.43
CA LYS A 695 -15.35 -10.63 -23.53
C LYS A 695 -14.22 -9.68 -23.14
N ALA A 696 -14.24 -9.11 -21.94
CA ALA A 696 -13.14 -8.27 -21.44
C ALA A 696 -11.81 -9.05 -21.33
N ASN A 697 -11.86 -10.35 -20.99
CA ASN A 697 -10.69 -11.23 -20.93
C ASN A 697 -10.26 -11.78 -22.32
N SER A 698 -11.20 -11.92 -23.28
CA SER A 698 -10.89 -12.40 -24.63
C SER A 698 -10.27 -11.32 -25.50
N THR A 699 -10.60 -10.06 -25.26
CA THR A 699 -9.97 -8.93 -25.97
C THR A 699 -8.46 -8.88 -25.73
N ASP A 700 -7.98 -9.28 -24.54
CA ASP A 700 -6.55 -9.42 -24.26
C ASP A 700 -5.93 -10.69 -24.90
N LYS A 701 -6.71 -11.76 -25.03
CA LYS A 701 -6.28 -13.00 -25.73
C LYS A 701 -6.32 -12.82 -27.24
N GLU A 702 -7.33 -12.15 -27.77
CA GLU A 702 -7.42 -11.86 -29.21
C GLU A 702 -6.33 -10.88 -29.65
N ILE A 703 -5.83 -10.00 -28.79
CA ILE A 703 -4.66 -9.17 -29.06
C ILE A 703 -3.37 -10.02 -29.08
N ASP A 704 -3.28 -11.09 -28.30
CA ASP A 704 -2.12 -12.00 -28.25
C ASP A 704 -2.22 -13.17 -29.25
N GLU A 705 -3.42 -13.66 -29.60
CA GLU A 705 -3.61 -14.76 -30.55
C GLU A 705 -3.92 -14.31 -31.98
N GLN A 706 -4.50 -13.13 -32.21
CA GLN A 706 -4.68 -12.52 -33.55
C GLN A 706 -3.38 -11.89 -34.09
N ASN A 707 -2.27 -11.96 -33.38
CA ASN A 707 -0.95 -11.60 -33.92
C ASN A 707 -0.33 -12.70 -34.80
N ASN A 708 -1.06 -13.74 -35.16
CA ASN A 708 -0.51 -14.84 -35.97
C ASN A 708 -1.08 -14.98 -37.39
N ASP A 709 -2.13 -14.25 -37.78
CA ASP A 709 -2.57 -14.26 -39.20
C ASP A 709 -3.13 -12.90 -39.61
N ASP A 710 -2.35 -12.22 -40.49
CA ASP A 710 -2.78 -11.21 -41.49
C ASP A 710 -3.38 -9.86 -41.06
N ASP A 711 -2.93 -9.26 -39.95
CA ASP A 711 -3.22 -7.84 -39.71
C ASP A 711 -1.99 -6.97 -39.96
N SER A 712 -1.76 -6.62 -41.24
CA SER A 712 -0.75 -5.65 -41.63
C SER A 712 -1.16 -4.27 -41.19
N ASP A 713 -0.31 -3.58 -40.41
CA ASP A 713 -0.54 -2.18 -40.04
C ASP A 713 -0.89 -1.35 -41.29
N PRO A 714 -1.97 -0.53 -41.26
CA PRO A 714 -2.36 0.28 -42.43
C PRO A 714 -1.26 1.14 -43.01
N PHE A 715 -0.26 1.52 -42.23
CA PHE A 715 0.94 2.25 -42.71
C PHE A 715 2.06 1.34 -43.20
N LEU A 716 1.92 0.03 -43.10
CA LEU A 716 3.01 -0.87 -43.47
C LEU A 716 3.42 -0.78 -44.92
N PRO A 717 2.50 -0.74 -45.95
CA PRO A 717 2.91 -0.60 -47.35
C PRO A 717 3.65 0.70 -47.63
N GLU A 718 3.17 1.82 -47.09
CA GLU A 718 3.81 3.13 -47.26
C GLU A 718 5.14 3.23 -46.49
N ALA A 719 5.21 2.59 -45.33
CA ALA A 719 6.44 2.50 -44.53
C ALA A 719 7.51 1.67 -45.24
N ILE A 720 7.14 0.55 -45.89
CA ILE A 720 8.04 -0.25 -46.71
C ILE A 720 8.61 0.58 -47.86
N GLU A 721 7.76 1.29 -48.61
CA GLU A 721 8.22 2.16 -49.70
C GLU A 721 9.21 3.21 -49.19
N THR A 722 8.86 3.89 -48.13
CA THR A 722 9.70 4.94 -47.53
C THR A 722 11.05 4.38 -47.04
N VAL A 723 11.08 3.18 -46.46
CA VAL A 723 12.31 2.52 -45.99
C VAL A 723 13.18 2.07 -47.18
N ILE A 724 12.57 1.52 -48.23
CA ILE A 724 13.29 1.12 -49.45
C ILE A 724 13.84 2.36 -50.20
N GLU A 725 13.11 3.47 -50.21
CA GLU A 725 13.55 4.71 -50.85
C GLU A 725 14.69 5.39 -50.13
N THR A 726 14.61 5.46 -48.83
CA THR A 726 15.56 6.20 -47.99
C THR A 726 16.75 5.37 -47.55
N GLY A 727 16.64 4.04 -47.59
CA GLY A 727 17.66 3.11 -47.07
C GLY A 727 17.77 3.14 -45.56
N GLN A 728 16.80 3.76 -44.85
CA GLN A 728 16.83 3.92 -43.40
C GLN A 728 15.72 3.09 -42.72
N ALA A 729 16.12 2.01 -42.07
CA ALA A 729 15.24 1.12 -41.32
C ALA A 729 15.47 1.28 -39.83
N SER A 730 14.75 2.20 -39.17
CA SER A 730 14.81 2.35 -37.72
C SER A 730 13.45 2.77 -37.14
N THR A 731 13.15 2.28 -35.93
CA THR A 731 11.91 2.64 -35.19
C THR A 731 11.75 4.15 -35.04
N SER A 732 12.83 4.87 -34.72
CA SER A 732 12.82 6.32 -34.61
C SER A 732 12.56 7.06 -35.93
N PHE A 733 12.93 6.48 -37.05
CA PHE A 733 12.65 7.02 -38.37
C PHE A 733 11.14 6.89 -38.68
N ILE A 734 10.59 5.70 -38.48
CA ILE A 734 9.14 5.43 -38.66
C ILE A 734 8.28 6.32 -37.73
N GLN A 735 8.65 6.45 -36.48
CA GLN A 735 7.95 7.34 -35.54
C GLN A 735 7.83 8.78 -36.08
N ARG A 736 8.95 9.33 -36.53
CA ARG A 736 9.01 10.73 -37.00
C ARG A 736 8.27 10.92 -38.33
N ARG A 737 8.39 9.95 -39.21
CA ARG A 737 7.85 10.04 -40.56
C ARG A 737 6.33 9.90 -40.59
N PHE A 738 5.81 8.91 -39.83
CA PHE A 738 4.39 8.57 -39.79
C PHE A 738 3.67 9.13 -38.56
N LYS A 739 4.37 9.85 -37.65
CA LYS A 739 3.83 10.43 -36.41
C LYS A 739 3.12 9.40 -35.55
N VAL A 740 3.64 8.19 -35.46
CA VAL A 740 3.10 7.07 -34.68
C VAL A 740 3.85 6.90 -33.36
N GLY A 741 3.23 6.30 -32.35
CA GLY A 741 3.86 5.99 -31.08
C GLY A 741 4.97 4.92 -31.20
N TYR A 742 5.88 4.85 -30.22
CA TYR A 742 7.04 3.94 -30.23
C TYR A 742 6.64 2.46 -30.44
N ALA A 743 5.62 1.99 -29.71
CA ALA A 743 5.15 0.61 -29.82
C ALA A 743 4.61 0.27 -31.21
N ARG A 744 3.88 1.19 -31.83
CA ARG A 744 3.35 0.99 -33.21
C ARG A 744 4.48 1.03 -34.25
N ALA A 745 5.44 1.95 -34.12
CA ALA A 745 6.61 2.01 -34.98
C ALA A 745 7.47 0.75 -34.84
N GLY A 746 7.58 0.19 -33.63
CA GLY A 746 8.25 -1.09 -33.40
C GLY A 746 7.58 -2.22 -34.14
N ARG A 747 6.25 -2.37 -34.04
CA ARG A 747 5.48 -3.40 -34.77
C ARG A 747 5.65 -3.30 -36.29
N ILE A 748 5.60 -2.09 -36.84
CA ILE A 748 5.83 -1.89 -38.31
C ILE A 748 7.22 -2.39 -38.70
N ILE A 749 8.25 -2.10 -37.93
CA ILE A 749 9.60 -2.58 -38.17
C ILE A 749 9.70 -4.12 -38.05
N ASP A 750 9.06 -4.71 -37.05
CA ASP A 750 9.06 -6.17 -36.82
C ASP A 750 8.30 -6.88 -37.96
N GLN A 751 7.21 -6.31 -38.47
CA GLN A 751 6.49 -6.81 -39.64
C GLN A 751 7.32 -6.71 -40.96
N MET A 752 8.16 -5.68 -41.10
CA MET A 752 9.11 -5.60 -42.22
C MET A 752 10.23 -6.65 -42.11
N GLU A 753 10.71 -6.92 -40.90
CA GLU A 753 11.70 -7.98 -40.67
C GLU A 753 11.11 -9.35 -40.95
N ALA A 754 9.92 -9.67 -40.47
CA ALA A 754 9.23 -10.93 -40.72
C ALA A 754 8.99 -11.20 -42.22
N ARG A 755 8.76 -10.15 -43.01
CA ARG A 755 8.62 -10.24 -44.48
C ARG A 755 9.93 -10.18 -45.24
N GLY A 756 11.08 -10.17 -44.53
CA GLY A 756 12.42 -10.17 -45.20
C GLY A 756 12.76 -8.88 -45.93
N ILE A 757 12.10 -7.75 -45.63
CA ILE A 757 12.33 -6.45 -46.25
C ILE A 757 13.58 -5.79 -45.68
N ILE A 758 13.80 -6.00 -44.36
CA ILE A 758 14.94 -5.49 -43.64
C ILE A 758 15.67 -6.61 -42.86
N SER A 759 16.92 -6.38 -42.50
CA SER A 759 17.68 -7.32 -41.67
C SER A 759 17.17 -7.37 -40.25
N GLY A 760 17.44 -8.48 -39.53
CA GLY A 760 17.22 -8.63 -38.12
C GLY A 760 17.96 -7.59 -37.27
N TYR A 761 17.63 -7.52 -35.99
CA TYR A 761 18.25 -6.61 -35.04
C TYR A 761 19.71 -7.01 -34.75
N GLU A 762 20.67 -6.16 -35.15
CA GLU A 762 22.10 -6.34 -34.95
C GLU A 762 22.67 -5.43 -33.83
N GLY A 763 21.93 -5.16 -32.79
CA GLY A 763 22.37 -4.33 -31.66
C GLY A 763 22.43 -2.84 -32.01
N SER A 764 23.61 -2.19 -31.93
CA SER A 764 23.75 -0.74 -32.18
C SER A 764 23.87 -0.35 -33.65
N LYS A 765 23.93 -1.31 -34.56
CA LYS A 765 24.01 -1.04 -36.00
C LYS A 765 22.63 -0.79 -36.59
N PRO A 766 22.47 0.16 -37.54
CA PRO A 766 21.23 0.33 -38.28
C PRO A 766 20.86 -0.95 -39.03
N ARG A 767 19.58 -1.33 -39.03
CA ARG A 767 19.08 -2.44 -39.83
C ARG A 767 19.29 -2.16 -41.33
N GLN A 768 19.70 -3.17 -42.10
CA GLN A 768 19.93 -3.04 -43.54
C GLN A 768 18.65 -3.32 -44.31
N VAL A 769 18.38 -2.56 -45.37
CA VAL A 769 17.27 -2.82 -46.30
C VAL A 769 17.71 -3.91 -47.27
N LEU A 770 17.01 -5.04 -47.23
CA LEU A 770 17.36 -6.25 -48.03
C LEU A 770 16.62 -6.29 -49.38
N MET A 771 15.48 -5.57 -49.48
CA MET A 771 14.62 -5.58 -50.65
C MET A 771 14.94 -4.40 -51.60
N SER A 772 15.09 -4.67 -52.92
CA SER A 772 15.28 -3.63 -53.92
C SER A 772 13.92 -3.01 -54.35
N LYS A 773 13.98 -1.79 -54.91
CA LYS A 773 12.78 -1.10 -55.44
C LYS A 773 12.09 -1.89 -56.55
N GLU A 774 12.87 -2.53 -57.40
CA GLU A 774 12.35 -3.30 -58.51
C GLU A 774 11.57 -4.53 -58.03
N ARG A 775 12.13 -5.25 -57.08
CA ARG A 775 11.50 -6.45 -56.51
C ARG A 775 10.25 -6.14 -55.73
N TRP A 776 10.18 -4.97 -55.05
CA TRP A 776 8.98 -4.52 -54.38
C TRP A 776 7.86 -4.14 -55.36
N ALA A 777 8.21 -3.52 -56.49
CA ALA A 777 7.29 -3.19 -57.56
C ALA A 777 6.70 -4.44 -58.24
N GLU A 778 7.50 -5.49 -58.44
CA GLU A 778 7.07 -6.79 -58.96
C GLU A 778 6.07 -7.48 -58.01
N LEU A 779 6.31 -7.44 -56.70
CA LEU A 779 5.40 -8.00 -55.71
C LEU A 779 4.05 -7.26 -55.65
N LYS A 780 4.03 -5.97 -55.89
CA LYS A 780 2.79 -5.19 -56.01
C LYS A 780 1.97 -5.48 -57.26
N MET A 781 2.60 -5.94 -58.34
CA MET A 781 1.95 -6.25 -59.63
C MET A 781 1.48 -7.70 -59.75
N ALA A 782 1.88 -8.58 -58.83
CA ALA A 782 1.38 -9.96 -58.78
C ALA A 782 -0.07 -9.99 -58.27
N PRO A 783 -1.04 -10.53 -59.07
CA PRO A 783 -2.42 -10.65 -58.58
C PRO A 783 -2.48 -11.60 -57.39
N SER A 784 -3.26 -11.23 -56.34
CA SER A 784 -3.52 -12.09 -55.21
C SER A 784 -4.34 -13.30 -55.66
N THR A 785 -3.71 -14.43 -55.85
CA THR A 785 -4.38 -15.73 -56.03
C THR A 785 -4.62 -16.33 -54.67
N ALA A 786 -5.73 -15.91 -54.04
CA ALA A 786 -6.30 -16.59 -52.90
C ALA A 786 -7.81 -16.37 -52.89
N ASP A 787 -8.49 -16.98 -53.92
CA ASP A 787 -9.91 -17.33 -53.90
C ASP A 787 -10.14 -18.22 -55.09
N ASP A 788 -9.95 -19.51 -54.93
CA ASP A 788 -10.54 -20.58 -55.74
C ASP A 788 -9.99 -21.94 -55.22
N LYS A 789 -10.60 -22.48 -54.22
CA LYS A 789 -10.68 -23.95 -53.96
C LYS A 789 -11.72 -24.17 -52.85
N ASN A 790 -12.99 -24.18 -53.27
CA ASN A 790 -14.06 -24.92 -52.66
C ASN A 790 -15.24 -25.00 -53.66
N GLU A 791 -15.08 -25.82 -54.66
CA GLU A 791 -16.13 -26.52 -55.39
C GLU A 791 -15.47 -27.71 -56.05
N GLU A 792 -15.88 -28.92 -55.67
CA GLU A 792 -15.71 -30.29 -56.17
C GLU A 792 -15.02 -31.23 -55.18
N GLU A 793 -15.87 -31.97 -54.46
CA GLU A 793 -16.14 -33.36 -54.12
C GLU A 793 -16.69 -33.50 -52.68
#